data_e1f86b7b8e54e4c66dfae5081271b072
#
_entry.id   e1f86b7b8e54e4c66dfae5081271b072
#
_cell.length_a   1.000
_cell.length_b   1.000
_cell.length_c   1.000
_cell.angle_alpha   90.00
_cell.angle_beta   90.00
_cell.angle_gamma   90.00
#
_symmetry.space_group_name_H-M   'P 1'
#
loop_
_entity.id
_entity.type
_entity.pdbx_description
1 polymer ?
#
loop_
_entity_poly.entity_id
_entity_poly.type
_entity_poly.pdbx_seq_one_letter_code
_entity_poly.pdbx_strand_id
1 'polypeptide(L)'
;MLLTSCRVGRFVPEGKHFLDKNSVEIEGEKVEFSKSDVSSYITQDPHRVKFPFKFSTWLYYVTEENKGKGFKHWVNEHLAKKPVYFEPAEVKTSARQMEQYLDNRGYFHSKVSTNTVYSKYRAKVTYTVHPAKPYRISQINYQVEDTALKRYIDRIEPRLPAQPGQVYNAYTLDEQRTYITNYLRNVGYYFFTRNYITFEVDSSFRNHTLEVTMKIANAEDRNTGKEHPHKLYTINKISIFPNYRPSVANQTPTDSTTITFSTGFKFSSGFRSIPNTLHVYYHEKPQVRPNTFSQMIMLMEGRPFRQRQVEMTYSALSSLKLFANTSIEFDTVPCDTANLLNCKIMLRRANIHSLKLQTEGTNSGGDLGISGSVTYTNKNIFKGAEVLTVSLKGGLEAQEIINLGDISDEGRIFNTGEVILNSSIYFPKFLSPVPLKTFARDYQPRTNLTMGGSLQKRYAYSRIINMASFGYDWKANTKLQFVLTPIYVNYVKVNPIPEFQAILDEESNQRIKDQYTSHFVVGGRYSVIYNTQNLAKTNNYIYVRGNLESSGGLASLLNNTSLVTPSDDHYDLLGVRYAQYLRGDVDFRQYMKLGENTWFVCRELVGLGIPYGNSYDMPFERSFYSGGSMGMRGWRYRKLGPGSYYTENDNENIERIGDIQLECNAELRFPIHGSVNGALFVDAGNIWNYHANELLPGGDFHFNTFYNQIAVDAGVGVRLDFNVAVIRLDWALPVRTPYPNPYQDGKYWSLNLITLLQSHFSFNIGYPF
;
A
#
# COMPACT_ATOMS: atom_id res chain seq x y z
N MET A 1 -36.92 27.01 -5.61
CA MET A 1 -37.58 26.80 -4.30
C MET A 1 -36.82 25.91 -3.33
N LEU A 2 -35.62 25.40 -3.64
CA LEU A 2 -34.81 24.52 -2.80
C LEU A 2 -33.73 25.23 -1.93
N LEU A 3 -33.49 26.50 -2.10
CA LEU A 3 -32.41 27.26 -1.41
C LEU A 3 -32.84 28.01 -0.12
N THR A 4 -34.13 28.03 0.24
CA THR A 4 -34.60 28.75 1.41
C THR A 4 -34.96 27.89 2.63
N SER A 5 -34.80 26.57 2.50
CA SER A 5 -35.33 25.61 3.50
C SER A 5 -34.37 25.22 4.63
N CYS A 6 -33.05 25.49 4.54
CA CYS A 6 -32.09 25.03 5.54
C CYS A 6 -31.87 26.00 6.70
N ARG A 7 -32.93 26.43 7.39
CA ARG A 7 -32.79 27.16 8.66
C ARG A 7 -32.61 26.20 9.83
N VAL A 8 -31.43 25.55 9.91
CA VAL A 8 -31.04 24.67 11.03
C VAL A 8 -31.14 25.39 12.39
N GLY A 9 -31.08 26.72 12.40
CA GLY A 9 -31.23 27.52 13.59
C GLY A 9 -32.60 27.42 14.29
N ARG A 10 -33.65 26.89 13.63
CA ARG A 10 -34.96 26.64 14.27
C ARG A 10 -34.95 25.48 15.25
N PHE A 11 -33.94 24.60 15.13
CA PHE A 11 -33.84 23.39 15.95
C PHE A 11 -32.86 23.55 17.12
N VAL A 12 -32.29 24.74 17.34
CA VAL A 12 -31.40 25.00 18.47
C VAL A 12 -32.24 25.24 19.72
N PRO A 13 -32.03 24.43 20.78
CA PRO A 13 -32.71 24.69 22.06
C PRO A 13 -32.37 26.08 22.59
N GLU A 14 -33.31 26.71 23.31
CA GLU A 14 -33.07 28.02 23.94
C GLU A 14 -31.84 27.97 24.85
N GLY A 15 -30.99 28.99 24.75
CA GLY A 15 -29.75 29.10 25.52
C GLY A 15 -28.57 28.26 25.03
N LYS A 16 -28.73 27.42 23.97
CA LYS A 16 -27.63 26.67 23.39
C LYS A 16 -27.15 27.29 22.07
N HIS A 17 -25.88 27.05 21.75
CA HIS A 17 -25.26 27.44 20.47
C HIS A 17 -24.61 26.24 19.82
N PHE A 18 -24.72 26.10 18.51
CA PHE A 18 -23.91 25.11 17.76
C PHE A 18 -22.45 25.51 17.80
N LEU A 19 -21.58 24.57 18.07
CA LEU A 19 -20.16 24.76 17.84
C LEU A 19 -19.87 24.78 16.32
N ASP A 20 -19.49 25.95 15.80
CA ASP A 20 -19.34 26.17 14.36
C ASP A 20 -17.90 25.93 13.90
N LYS A 21 -16.92 26.42 14.65
CA LYS A 21 -15.51 26.33 14.32
C LYS A 21 -14.63 26.43 15.57
N ASN A 22 -13.59 25.60 15.61
CA ASN A 22 -12.43 25.81 16.45
C ASN A 22 -11.26 26.29 15.57
N SER A 23 -10.49 27.25 16.05
CA SER A 23 -9.25 27.71 15.44
C SER A 23 -8.14 27.78 16.48
N VAL A 24 -6.93 27.39 16.08
CA VAL A 24 -5.72 27.51 16.90
C VAL A 24 -4.81 28.53 16.24
N GLU A 25 -4.39 29.53 17.03
CA GLU A 25 -3.43 30.53 16.63
C GLU A 25 -2.20 30.42 17.53
N ILE A 26 -1.02 30.56 16.98
CA ILE A 26 0.24 30.54 17.73
C ILE A 26 0.86 31.90 17.58
N GLU A 27 1.03 32.60 18.69
CA GLU A 27 1.66 33.91 18.76
C GLU A 27 3.11 33.79 19.26
N GLY A 28 4.03 34.51 18.66
CA GLY A 28 5.43 34.61 19.10
C GLY A 28 6.45 34.07 18.09
N GLU A 29 7.60 33.64 18.60
CA GLU A 29 8.74 33.18 17.80
C GLU A 29 8.48 31.79 17.17
N LYS A 30 9.37 31.38 16.25
CA LYS A 30 9.33 30.09 15.58
C LYS A 30 9.39 28.92 16.59
N VAL A 31 8.40 28.06 16.59
CA VAL A 31 8.26 26.90 17.47
C VAL A 31 8.51 25.57 16.73
N GLU A 32 8.92 24.53 17.47
CA GLU A 32 9.18 23.19 16.94
C GLU A 32 7.93 22.26 16.97
N PHE A 33 6.74 22.84 16.99
CA PHE A 33 5.46 22.11 16.91
C PHE A 33 4.49 22.80 15.94
N SER A 34 3.52 22.07 15.44
CA SER A 34 2.56 22.60 14.47
C SER A 34 1.22 22.95 15.11
N LYS A 35 0.42 23.79 14.42
CA LYS A 35 -0.97 24.06 14.83
C LYS A 35 -1.80 22.77 14.89
N SER A 36 -1.54 21.81 14.03
CA SER A 36 -2.25 20.52 14.01
C SER A 36 -1.95 19.69 15.24
N ASP A 37 -0.71 19.72 15.74
CA ASP A 37 -0.34 18.99 16.95
C ASP A 37 -1.14 19.49 18.15
N VAL A 38 -1.25 20.81 18.29
CA VAL A 38 -2.00 21.44 19.38
C VAL A 38 -3.52 21.24 19.20
N SER A 39 -4.02 21.35 17.96
CA SER A 39 -5.46 21.20 17.70
C SER A 39 -5.99 19.79 17.98
N SER A 40 -5.12 18.78 18.01
CA SER A 40 -5.50 17.40 18.35
C SER A 40 -5.99 17.24 19.80
N TYR A 41 -5.70 18.22 20.67
CA TYR A 41 -6.14 18.25 22.07
C TYR A 41 -7.47 18.99 22.29
N ILE A 42 -8.14 19.40 21.21
CA ILE A 42 -9.50 19.94 21.30
C ILE A 42 -10.47 18.79 21.57
N THR A 43 -11.10 18.82 22.73
CA THR A 43 -12.05 17.76 23.17
C THR A 43 -13.37 17.83 22.45
N GLN A 44 -13.82 19.03 22.08
CA GLN A 44 -15.07 19.25 21.40
C GLN A 44 -14.84 19.72 19.97
N ASP A 45 -14.90 18.79 19.00
CA ASP A 45 -14.70 19.13 17.60
C ASP A 45 -16.02 19.47 16.92
N PRO A 46 -16.13 20.66 16.26
CA PRO A 46 -17.30 20.99 15.48
C PRO A 46 -17.44 19.98 14.36
N HIS A 47 -18.65 19.51 14.09
CA HIS A 47 -18.87 18.68 12.93
C HIS A 47 -18.42 19.41 11.68
N ARG A 48 -17.32 18.95 11.07
CA ARG A 48 -16.89 19.38 9.74
C ARG A 48 -18.03 19.05 8.78
N VAL A 49 -18.77 20.08 8.39
CA VAL A 49 -19.96 19.93 7.54
C VAL A 49 -19.50 19.44 6.18
N LYS A 50 -19.94 18.25 5.79
CA LYS A 50 -19.57 17.60 4.52
C LYS A 50 -20.23 18.22 3.28
N PHE A 51 -21.12 19.21 3.47
CA PHE A 51 -21.86 19.93 2.43
C PHE A 51 -22.04 21.40 2.79
N PRO A 52 -22.17 22.33 1.83
CA PRO A 52 -22.20 23.76 2.11
C PRO A 52 -23.34 24.25 3.00
N PHE A 53 -24.36 23.43 3.28
CA PHE A 53 -25.60 23.85 3.99
C PHE A 53 -25.91 23.07 5.26
N LYS A 54 -24.94 22.60 6.05
CA LYS A 54 -25.23 21.80 7.27
C LYS A 54 -26.27 20.68 7.01
N PHE A 55 -26.26 20.13 5.81
CA PHE A 55 -27.22 19.15 5.32
C PHE A 55 -27.31 17.92 6.22
N SER A 56 -26.18 17.43 6.70
CA SER A 56 -26.15 16.26 7.60
C SER A 56 -26.81 16.54 8.96
N THR A 57 -26.69 17.75 9.50
CA THR A 57 -27.36 18.16 10.74
C THR A 57 -28.86 18.41 10.51
N TRP A 58 -29.23 19.01 9.38
CA TRP A 58 -30.62 19.14 8.98
C TRP A 58 -31.28 17.77 8.76
N LEU A 59 -30.56 16.86 8.12
CA LEU A 59 -31.00 15.51 7.88
C LEU A 59 -31.23 14.75 9.19
N TYR A 60 -30.36 14.96 10.19
CA TYR A 60 -30.55 14.41 11.54
C TYR A 60 -31.92 14.81 12.13
N TYR A 61 -32.26 16.09 12.14
CA TYR A 61 -33.52 16.54 12.69
C TYR A 61 -34.74 16.08 11.89
N VAL A 62 -34.64 15.99 10.57
CA VAL A 62 -35.75 15.52 9.71
C VAL A 62 -35.96 14.00 9.83
N THR A 63 -34.94 13.25 10.23
CA THR A 63 -35.01 11.79 10.33
C THR A 63 -35.06 11.27 11.77
N GLU A 64 -34.85 12.12 12.78
CA GLU A 64 -34.81 11.76 14.21
C GLU A 64 -36.14 11.16 14.72
N GLU A 65 -37.28 11.62 14.20
CA GLU A 65 -38.62 11.15 14.59
C GLU A 65 -38.89 9.69 14.10
N ASN A 66 -38.11 9.16 13.18
CA ASN A 66 -38.30 7.82 12.59
C ASN A 66 -37.30 6.80 13.14
N LYS A 67 -37.52 6.31 14.36
CA LYS A 67 -36.72 5.23 14.98
C LYS A 67 -37.02 3.82 14.43
N GLY A 68 -37.75 3.69 13.29
CA GLY A 68 -38.13 2.43 12.68
C GLY A 68 -37.10 1.88 11.69
N LYS A 69 -37.27 0.61 11.25
CA LYS A 69 -36.48 -0.01 10.18
C LYS A 69 -36.89 0.57 8.82
N GLY A 70 -35.95 0.99 7.98
CA GLY A 70 -36.21 1.48 6.63
C GLY A 70 -35.17 2.47 6.12
N PHE A 71 -35.36 2.97 4.89
CA PHE A 71 -34.42 3.89 4.22
C PHE A 71 -34.13 5.16 5.04
N LYS A 72 -35.12 5.73 5.72
CA LYS A 72 -34.93 6.92 6.58
C LYS A 72 -34.05 6.63 7.79
N HIS A 73 -34.16 5.43 8.38
CA HIS A 73 -33.28 4.99 9.47
C HIS A 73 -31.85 4.79 8.98
N TRP A 74 -31.68 4.15 7.83
CA TRP A 74 -30.38 4.00 7.18
C TRP A 74 -29.71 5.36 6.89
N VAL A 75 -30.49 6.32 6.38
CA VAL A 75 -30.02 7.70 6.12
C VAL A 75 -29.61 8.39 7.43
N ASN A 76 -30.35 8.20 8.52
CA ASN A 76 -30.00 8.77 9.82
C ASN A 76 -28.70 8.19 10.36
N GLU A 77 -28.50 6.90 10.24
CA GLU A 77 -27.33 6.20 10.77
C GLU A 77 -26.05 6.48 9.97
N HIS A 78 -26.15 6.63 8.64
CA HIS A 78 -24.99 6.73 7.77
C HIS A 78 -24.68 8.14 7.22
N LEU A 79 -25.70 9.00 7.09
CA LEU A 79 -25.56 10.32 6.48
C LEU A 79 -25.86 11.48 7.44
N ALA A 80 -26.71 11.26 8.45
CA ALA A 80 -27.04 12.26 9.45
C ALA A 80 -26.00 12.29 10.57
N LYS A 81 -25.77 13.45 11.16
CA LYS A 81 -24.89 13.62 12.31
C LYS A 81 -25.55 14.42 13.40
N LYS A 82 -25.48 13.89 14.63
CA LYS A 82 -25.98 14.58 15.83
C LYS A 82 -25.26 15.93 15.97
N PRO A 83 -26.02 17.02 16.24
CA PRO A 83 -25.43 18.34 16.42
C PRO A 83 -24.52 18.40 17.65
N VAL A 84 -23.40 19.12 17.54
CA VAL A 84 -22.50 19.42 18.65
C VAL A 84 -22.86 20.81 19.17
N TYR A 85 -23.31 20.87 20.41
CA TYR A 85 -23.56 22.13 21.10
C TYR A 85 -22.30 22.61 21.82
N PHE A 86 -22.07 23.88 21.81
CA PHE A 86 -20.98 24.52 22.52
C PHE A 86 -21.09 24.31 24.03
N GLU A 87 -20.02 23.82 24.65
CA GLU A 87 -19.92 23.65 26.11
C GLU A 87 -18.65 24.35 26.63
N PRO A 88 -18.80 25.40 27.47
CA PRO A 88 -17.67 26.17 28.00
C PRO A 88 -16.67 25.34 28.82
N ALA A 89 -17.14 24.27 29.48
CA ALA A 89 -16.31 23.37 30.26
C ALA A 89 -15.26 22.62 29.35
N GLU A 90 -15.71 22.18 28.17
CA GLU A 90 -14.87 21.49 27.21
C GLU A 90 -13.77 22.41 26.61
N VAL A 91 -14.09 23.70 26.45
CA VAL A 91 -13.09 24.69 25.99
C VAL A 91 -11.98 24.86 27.02
N LYS A 92 -12.33 24.95 28.33
CA LYS A 92 -11.34 25.03 29.39
C LYS A 92 -10.49 23.74 29.48
N THR A 93 -11.13 22.59 29.34
CA THR A 93 -10.44 21.30 29.32
C THR A 93 -9.46 21.22 28.15
N SER A 94 -9.88 21.61 26.94
CA SER A 94 -9.03 21.67 25.76
C SER A 94 -7.82 22.59 25.96
N ALA A 95 -8.05 23.80 26.48
CA ALA A 95 -6.94 24.75 26.75
C ALA A 95 -5.92 24.17 27.75
N ARG A 96 -6.39 23.54 28.82
CA ARG A 96 -5.52 22.89 29.80
C ARG A 96 -4.73 21.72 29.20
N GLN A 97 -5.36 20.90 28.36
CA GLN A 97 -4.67 19.81 27.67
C GLN A 97 -3.61 20.33 26.68
N MET A 98 -3.88 21.45 26.01
CA MET A 98 -2.89 22.11 25.15
C MET A 98 -1.71 22.64 25.98
N GLU A 99 -1.93 23.27 27.13
CA GLU A 99 -0.85 23.70 28.04
C GLU A 99 -0.01 22.51 28.51
N GLN A 100 -0.65 21.40 28.91
CA GLN A 100 0.07 20.18 29.30
C GLN A 100 0.86 19.56 28.14
N TYR A 101 0.35 19.61 26.93
CA TYR A 101 1.10 19.19 25.73
C TYR A 101 2.35 20.05 25.53
N LEU A 102 2.26 21.37 25.74
CA LEU A 102 3.39 22.28 25.61
C LEU A 102 4.44 22.02 26.68
N ASP A 103 4.04 21.77 27.94
CA ASP A 103 4.93 21.36 29.01
C ASP A 103 5.67 20.06 28.66
N ASN A 104 4.96 19.05 28.13
CA ASN A 104 5.56 17.82 27.68
C ASN A 104 6.55 17.98 26.51
N ARG A 105 6.48 19.11 25.80
CA ARG A 105 7.38 19.49 24.71
C ARG A 105 8.49 20.45 25.14
N GLY A 106 8.61 20.73 26.43
CA GLY A 106 9.65 21.60 26.99
C GLY A 106 9.34 23.10 26.94
N TYR A 107 8.13 23.47 26.59
CA TYR A 107 7.65 24.86 26.61
C TYR A 107 6.92 25.14 27.94
N PHE A 108 7.65 24.96 29.06
CA PHE A 108 7.08 25.14 30.39
C PHE A 108 6.56 26.57 30.60
N HIS A 109 5.45 26.67 31.35
CA HIS A 109 4.77 27.96 31.64
C HIS A 109 4.14 28.64 30.43
N SER A 110 3.96 27.93 29.31
CA SER A 110 3.14 28.41 28.20
C SER A 110 1.70 28.61 28.63
N LYS A 111 1.00 29.55 28.00
CA LYS A 111 -0.41 29.85 28.29
C LYS A 111 -1.25 29.69 27.05
N VAL A 112 -2.47 29.22 27.24
CA VAL A 112 -3.47 29.13 26.17
C VAL A 112 -4.69 29.99 26.57
N SER A 113 -4.87 31.10 25.88
CA SER A 113 -6.05 31.94 26.03
C SER A 113 -7.15 31.49 25.08
N THR A 114 -8.40 31.68 25.48
CA THR A 114 -9.56 31.28 24.68
C THR A 114 -10.50 32.45 24.47
N ASN A 115 -10.89 32.66 23.21
CA ASN A 115 -11.90 33.65 22.86
C ASN A 115 -13.07 32.97 22.16
N THR A 116 -14.31 33.24 22.63
CA THR A 116 -15.52 32.69 22.05
C THR A 116 -16.40 33.79 21.48
N VAL A 117 -16.61 33.74 20.17
CA VAL A 117 -17.48 34.70 19.48
C VAL A 117 -18.82 34.02 19.20
N TYR A 118 -19.88 34.61 19.73
CA TYR A 118 -21.26 34.17 19.56
C TYR A 118 -21.92 34.90 18.38
N SER A 119 -22.62 34.14 17.56
CA SER A 119 -23.52 34.64 16.54
C SER A 119 -24.85 33.92 16.72
N LYS A 120 -25.96 34.51 16.32
CA LYS A 120 -27.36 34.12 16.60
C LYS A 120 -27.63 32.67 17.09
N TYR A 121 -26.99 31.65 16.51
CA TYR A 121 -27.15 30.23 16.89
C TYR A 121 -25.81 29.47 16.89
N ARG A 122 -24.67 30.17 16.84
CA ARG A 122 -23.36 29.57 16.65
C ARG A 122 -22.33 30.15 17.61
N ALA A 123 -21.40 29.31 18.03
CA ALA A 123 -20.20 29.70 18.75
C ALA A 123 -18.97 29.35 17.94
N LYS A 124 -18.02 30.28 17.82
CA LYS A 124 -16.69 30.05 17.26
C LYS A 124 -15.67 30.24 18.38
N VAL A 125 -14.81 29.26 18.56
CA VAL A 125 -13.76 29.27 19.58
C VAL A 125 -12.40 29.45 18.93
N THR A 126 -11.64 30.42 19.42
CA THR A 126 -10.24 30.62 19.05
C THR A 126 -9.38 30.34 20.28
N TYR A 127 -8.43 29.40 20.12
CA TYR A 127 -7.41 29.10 21.11
C TYR A 127 -6.12 29.81 20.67
N THR A 128 -5.67 30.79 21.45
CA THR A 128 -4.41 31.50 21.19
C THR A 128 -3.35 30.96 22.12
N VAL A 129 -2.36 30.30 21.52
CA VAL A 129 -1.22 29.71 22.22
C VAL A 129 -0.10 30.75 22.34
N HIS A 130 0.34 31.02 23.57
CA HIS A 130 1.45 31.89 23.89
C HIS A 130 2.61 31.00 24.39
N PRO A 131 3.47 30.49 23.48
CA PRO A 131 4.54 29.59 23.86
C PRO A 131 5.64 30.35 24.64
N ALA A 132 6.08 29.75 25.73
CA ALA A 132 7.27 30.18 26.43
C ALA A 132 8.55 29.76 25.69
N LYS A 133 9.73 30.22 26.11
CA LYS A 133 10.99 29.73 25.56
C LYS A 133 11.19 28.25 25.87
N PRO A 134 11.59 27.44 24.88
CA PRO A 134 11.78 26.00 25.09
C PRO A 134 13.03 25.73 25.98
N TYR A 135 12.89 24.75 26.85
CA TYR A 135 14.00 24.21 27.62
C TYR A 135 14.77 23.18 26.79
N ARG A 136 16.10 23.22 26.86
CA ARG A 136 17.00 22.29 26.18
C ARG A 136 17.69 21.37 27.19
N ILE A 137 17.89 20.12 26.78
CA ILE A 137 18.67 19.16 27.59
C ILE A 137 20.13 19.55 27.55
N SER A 138 20.69 19.92 28.69
CA SER A 138 22.14 20.19 28.83
C SER A 138 22.94 18.91 28.94
N GLN A 139 22.45 17.96 29.77
CA GLN A 139 23.14 16.72 30.07
C GLN A 139 22.09 15.62 30.35
N ILE A 140 22.44 14.36 29.99
CA ILE A 140 21.70 13.18 30.39
C ILE A 140 22.60 12.28 31.25
N ASN A 141 22.18 12.04 32.48
CA ASN A 141 22.88 11.18 33.43
C ASN A 141 22.23 9.79 33.45
N TYR A 142 23.02 8.73 33.40
CA TYR A 142 22.53 7.36 33.41
C TYR A 142 22.89 6.67 34.73
N GLN A 143 21.89 6.49 35.59
CA GLN A 143 21.99 5.76 36.84
C GLN A 143 21.43 4.36 36.67
N VAL A 144 22.30 3.39 36.51
CA VAL A 144 21.97 1.98 36.34
C VAL A 144 22.57 1.17 37.45
N GLU A 145 21.75 0.64 38.33
CA GLU A 145 22.20 -0.13 39.51
C GLU A 145 22.86 -1.45 39.12
N ASP A 146 22.28 -2.15 38.14
CA ASP A 146 22.82 -3.40 37.61
C ASP A 146 24.01 -3.12 36.65
N THR A 147 25.22 -3.52 37.12
CA THR A 147 26.47 -3.35 36.35
C THR A 147 26.49 -4.12 35.01
N ALA A 148 25.77 -5.25 34.94
CA ALA A 148 25.65 -6.00 33.69
C ALA A 148 24.78 -5.28 32.68
N LEU A 149 23.66 -4.69 33.13
CA LEU A 149 22.81 -3.82 32.28
C LEU A 149 23.55 -2.57 31.83
N LYS A 150 24.34 -1.94 32.73
CA LYS A 150 25.08 -0.72 32.39
C LYS A 150 25.92 -0.89 31.13
N ARG A 151 26.63 -2.01 30.98
CA ARG A 151 27.45 -2.30 29.77
C ARG A 151 26.65 -2.31 28.49
N TYR A 152 25.37 -2.74 28.52
CA TYR A 152 24.49 -2.72 27.38
C TYR A 152 23.97 -1.32 27.08
N ILE A 153 23.68 -0.53 28.13
CA ILE A 153 23.24 0.87 27.99
C ILE A 153 24.36 1.73 27.39
N ASP A 154 25.59 1.66 27.94
CA ASP A 154 26.76 2.41 27.44
C ASP A 154 27.01 2.12 25.95
N ARG A 155 26.76 0.89 25.49
CA ARG A 155 26.90 0.52 24.05
C ARG A 155 25.88 1.20 23.14
N ILE A 156 24.67 1.45 23.62
CA ILE A 156 23.57 2.02 22.82
C ILE A 156 23.37 3.50 23.07
N GLU A 157 24.00 4.09 24.06
CA GLU A 157 23.87 5.49 24.44
C GLU A 157 23.95 6.46 23.23
N PRO A 158 24.93 6.33 22.30
CA PRO A 158 25.02 7.23 21.15
C PRO A 158 23.86 7.12 20.16
N ARG A 159 23.01 6.08 20.29
CA ARG A 159 21.88 5.80 19.41
C ARG A 159 20.53 6.02 20.08
N LEU A 160 20.54 6.48 21.33
CA LEU A 160 19.31 6.76 22.05
C LEU A 160 18.59 7.98 21.45
N PRO A 161 17.25 7.99 21.44
CA PRO A 161 16.46 9.07 20.85
C PRO A 161 16.71 10.45 21.44
N ALA A 162 16.82 10.55 22.77
CA ALA A 162 17.12 11.81 23.45
C ALA A 162 18.62 12.04 23.53
N GLN A 163 19.07 13.23 23.13
CA GLN A 163 20.46 13.63 23.10
C GLN A 163 20.64 15.05 23.72
N PRO A 164 21.80 15.35 24.33
CA PRO A 164 22.13 16.70 24.79
C PRO A 164 22.00 17.74 23.65
N GLY A 165 21.58 18.96 23.98
CA GLY A 165 21.35 20.05 23.02
C GLY A 165 19.95 20.08 22.38
N GLN A 166 19.20 18.99 22.42
CA GLN A 166 17.84 18.93 21.90
C GLN A 166 16.85 19.65 22.83
N VAL A 167 15.73 20.13 22.26
CA VAL A 167 14.61 20.60 23.08
C VAL A 167 14.04 19.42 23.86
N TYR A 168 13.77 19.64 25.14
CA TYR A 168 13.14 18.65 25.99
C TYR A 168 11.80 18.19 25.39
N ASN A 169 11.61 16.87 25.38
CA ASN A 169 10.38 16.29 24.89
C ASN A 169 10.12 14.95 25.63
N ALA A 170 9.09 14.94 26.47
CA ALA A 170 8.70 13.76 27.23
C ALA A 170 8.36 12.55 26.34
N TYR A 171 7.83 12.78 25.14
CA TYR A 171 7.55 11.71 24.18
C TYR A 171 8.83 11.06 23.65
N THR A 172 9.90 11.85 23.44
CA THR A 172 11.21 11.30 23.06
C THR A 172 11.83 10.47 24.19
N LEU A 173 11.64 10.86 25.44
CA LEU A 173 12.07 10.06 26.60
C LEU A 173 11.26 8.75 26.69
N ASP A 174 9.96 8.77 26.37
CA ASP A 174 9.15 7.53 26.35
C ASP A 174 9.53 6.63 25.16
N GLU A 175 9.88 7.19 24.01
CA GLU A 175 10.47 6.43 22.90
C GLU A 175 11.80 5.79 23.30
N GLN A 176 12.66 6.52 24.05
CA GLN A 176 13.91 5.99 24.60
C GLN A 176 13.66 4.83 25.56
N ARG A 177 12.69 4.96 26.47
CA ARG A 177 12.24 3.89 27.36
C ARG A 177 11.84 2.63 26.59
N THR A 178 11.06 2.81 25.53
CA THR A 178 10.63 1.72 24.65
C THR A 178 11.80 1.11 23.88
N TYR A 179 12.71 1.92 23.37
CA TYR A 179 13.90 1.47 22.64
C TYR A 179 14.80 0.60 23.53
N ILE A 180 15.11 1.07 24.75
CA ILE A 180 15.93 0.34 25.72
C ILE A 180 15.27 -0.98 26.13
N THR A 181 13.97 -0.95 26.43
CA THR A 181 13.21 -2.15 26.78
C THR A 181 13.29 -3.20 25.68
N ASN A 182 13.04 -2.81 24.44
CA ASN A 182 13.10 -3.73 23.28
C ASN A 182 14.51 -4.26 23.06
N TYR A 183 15.54 -3.41 23.22
CA TYR A 183 16.92 -3.83 23.11
C TYR A 183 17.30 -4.88 24.15
N LEU A 184 17.03 -4.62 25.43
CA LEU A 184 17.34 -5.54 26.51
C LEU A 184 16.56 -6.86 26.41
N ARG A 185 15.28 -6.80 26.02
CA ARG A 185 14.50 -8.02 25.73
C ARG A 185 15.06 -8.82 24.55
N ASN A 186 15.70 -8.15 23.58
CA ASN A 186 16.38 -8.84 22.49
C ASN A 186 17.76 -9.40 22.85
N VAL A 187 18.32 -9.03 24.00
CA VAL A 187 19.55 -9.60 24.54
C VAL A 187 19.25 -10.85 25.39
N GLY A 188 18.07 -10.91 26.01
CA GLY A 188 17.66 -12.07 26.83
C GLY A 188 16.98 -11.70 28.14
N TYR A 189 16.81 -10.44 28.46
CA TYR A 189 16.14 -9.99 29.68
C TYR A 189 14.62 -10.10 29.54
N TYR A 190 14.07 -11.28 29.66
CA TYR A 190 12.66 -11.60 29.40
C TYR A 190 11.68 -10.77 30.24
N PHE A 191 11.91 -10.64 31.55
CA PHE A 191 11.06 -9.92 32.49
C PHE A 191 11.32 -8.40 32.51
N PHE A 192 12.29 -7.91 31.77
CA PHE A 192 12.54 -6.47 31.72
C PHE A 192 11.36 -5.74 31.09
N THR A 193 10.85 -4.73 31.80
CA THR A 193 9.73 -3.90 31.35
C THR A 193 10.10 -2.41 31.41
N ARG A 194 9.36 -1.60 30.68
CA ARG A 194 9.56 -0.15 30.65
C ARG A 194 9.38 0.54 32.01
N ASN A 195 8.71 -0.10 32.98
CA ASN A 195 8.46 0.45 34.31
C ASN A 195 9.72 0.53 35.18
N TYR A 196 10.76 -0.23 34.85
CA TYR A 196 12.06 -0.13 35.52
C TYR A 196 12.83 1.13 35.13
N ILE A 197 12.42 1.81 34.06
CA ILE A 197 13.08 3.02 33.56
C ILE A 197 12.26 4.23 33.99
N THR A 198 12.87 5.11 34.80
CA THR A 198 12.28 6.37 35.23
C THR A 198 13.21 7.53 34.82
N PHE A 199 12.62 8.71 34.65
CA PHE A 199 13.34 9.92 34.36
C PHE A 199 13.06 10.96 35.42
N GLU A 200 14.11 11.54 35.99
CA GLU A 200 14.05 12.74 36.82
C GLU A 200 14.58 13.91 36.00
N VAL A 201 13.84 15.00 36.02
CA VAL A 201 14.15 16.20 35.24
C VAL A 201 14.35 17.35 36.19
N ASP A 202 15.56 17.90 36.21
CA ASP A 202 15.90 19.11 36.98
C ASP A 202 15.89 20.32 36.05
N SER A 203 14.94 21.21 36.26
CA SER A 203 14.75 22.46 35.50
C SER A 203 15.08 23.70 36.33
N SER A 204 15.78 23.55 37.44
CA SER A 204 16.12 24.68 38.36
C SER A 204 17.11 25.66 37.78
N PHE A 205 17.74 25.38 36.64
CA PHE A 205 18.70 26.23 35.95
C PHE A 205 18.04 27.45 35.30
N ARG A 206 18.56 28.65 35.54
CA ARG A 206 17.95 29.93 35.09
C ARG A 206 18.10 30.24 33.59
N ASN A 207 18.80 29.41 32.83
CA ASN A 207 19.16 29.67 31.42
C ASN A 207 18.33 28.89 30.39
N HIS A 208 17.13 28.42 30.73
CA HIS A 208 16.27 27.52 29.92
C HIS A 208 16.97 26.24 29.50
N THR A 209 17.82 25.70 30.37
CA THR A 209 18.37 24.34 30.25
C THR A 209 17.86 23.47 31.39
N LEU A 210 17.93 22.17 31.18
CA LEU A 210 17.56 21.17 32.18
C LEU A 210 18.49 19.96 32.09
N GLU A 211 18.64 19.28 33.21
CA GLU A 211 19.33 17.99 33.27
C GLU A 211 18.33 16.88 33.42
N VAL A 212 18.59 15.77 32.69
CA VAL A 212 17.75 14.56 32.74
C VAL A 212 18.56 13.45 33.38
N THR A 213 18.07 12.86 34.46
CA THR A 213 18.64 11.67 35.04
C THR A 213 17.74 10.48 34.74
N MET A 214 18.25 9.58 33.89
CA MET A 214 17.59 8.29 33.63
C MET A 214 18.03 7.26 34.68
N LYS A 215 17.07 6.72 35.40
CA LYS A 215 17.30 5.66 36.39
C LYS A 215 16.76 4.33 35.89
N ILE A 216 17.53 3.27 36.04
CA ILE A 216 17.08 1.88 35.82
C ILE A 216 17.17 1.15 37.12
N ALA A 217 16.03 0.84 37.70
CA ALA A 217 15.93 0.11 38.98
C ALA A 217 16.21 -1.38 38.78
N ASN A 218 16.65 -2.04 39.83
CA ASN A 218 16.77 -3.48 39.91
C ASN A 218 15.38 -4.17 39.88
N ALA A 219 15.36 -5.45 39.59
CA ALA A 219 14.15 -6.26 39.70
C ALA A 219 13.85 -6.54 41.16
N GLU A 220 12.57 -6.52 41.53
CA GLU A 220 12.09 -6.82 42.88
C GLU A 220 11.36 -8.16 42.87
N ASP A 221 11.70 -9.01 43.84
CA ASP A 221 10.97 -10.25 44.08
C ASP A 221 9.62 -9.94 44.73
N ARG A 222 8.54 -10.34 44.07
CA ARG A 222 7.15 -10.05 44.49
C ARG A 222 6.78 -10.60 45.84
N ASN A 223 7.45 -11.67 46.32
CA ASN A 223 7.11 -12.34 47.55
C ASN A 223 7.92 -11.81 48.74
N THR A 224 9.17 -11.42 48.51
CA THR A 224 10.10 -11.01 49.55
C THR A 224 10.40 -9.52 49.57
N GLY A 225 10.03 -8.77 48.52
CA GLY A 225 10.37 -7.35 48.35
C GLY A 225 11.88 -7.09 48.19
N LYS A 226 12.70 -8.13 48.00
CA LYS A 226 14.14 -7.98 47.85
C LYS A 226 14.51 -7.64 46.44
N GLU A 227 15.34 -6.63 46.29
CA GLU A 227 15.92 -6.25 45.01
C GLU A 227 17.01 -7.25 44.58
N HIS A 228 17.07 -7.50 43.28
CA HIS A 228 18.10 -8.35 42.70
C HIS A 228 18.41 -7.90 41.27
N PRO A 229 19.63 -8.16 40.74
CA PRO A 229 19.96 -7.89 39.34
C PRO A 229 19.02 -8.56 38.36
N HIS A 230 18.80 -7.96 37.22
CA HIS A 230 17.98 -8.56 36.15
C HIS A 230 18.62 -9.83 35.60
N LYS A 231 17.79 -10.84 35.33
CA LYS A 231 18.27 -12.16 34.89
C LYS A 231 18.13 -12.33 33.39
N LEU A 232 19.17 -12.89 32.76
CA LEU A 232 19.15 -13.36 31.40
C LEU A 232 18.46 -14.72 31.33
N TYR A 233 17.56 -14.91 30.38
CA TYR A 233 16.81 -16.16 30.20
C TYR A 233 17.17 -16.84 28.89
N THR A 234 17.25 -18.16 28.93
CA THR A 234 17.51 -19.08 27.82
C THR A 234 16.27 -19.92 27.54
N ILE A 235 15.96 -20.19 26.31
CA ILE A 235 14.84 -21.04 25.92
C ILE A 235 15.25 -22.51 26.15
N ASN A 236 14.53 -23.20 27.03
CA ASN A 236 14.77 -24.61 27.34
C ASN A 236 14.09 -25.51 26.30
N LYS A 237 12.76 -25.37 26.12
CA LYS A 237 11.96 -26.24 25.26
C LYS A 237 10.93 -25.46 24.53
N ILE A 238 10.67 -25.83 23.24
CA ILE A 238 9.62 -25.23 22.41
C ILE A 238 8.54 -26.27 22.12
N SER A 239 7.36 -26.08 22.70
CA SER A 239 6.21 -26.96 22.59
C SER A 239 5.12 -26.32 21.72
N ILE A 240 4.61 -27.02 20.73
CA ILE A 240 3.64 -26.54 19.78
C ILE A 240 2.36 -27.37 19.89
N PHE A 241 1.21 -26.70 19.98
CA PHE A 241 -0.12 -27.30 20.03
C PHE A 241 -0.96 -26.81 18.85
N PRO A 242 -0.95 -27.50 17.69
CA PRO A 242 -1.53 -27.01 16.44
C PRO A 242 -3.07 -26.97 16.40
N ASN A 243 -3.74 -27.61 17.37
CA ASN A 243 -5.20 -27.65 17.47
C ASN A 243 -5.65 -27.38 18.91
N TYR A 244 -5.08 -26.33 19.50
CA TYR A 244 -5.38 -25.96 20.88
C TYR A 244 -6.83 -25.50 21.04
N ARG A 245 -7.53 -26.07 22.02
CA ARG A 245 -8.84 -25.63 22.51
C ARG A 245 -8.79 -25.54 24.03
N PRO A 246 -9.36 -24.50 24.65
CA PRO A 246 -9.39 -24.41 26.12
C PRO A 246 -10.00 -25.65 26.80
N SER A 247 -10.97 -26.30 26.15
CA SER A 247 -11.63 -27.54 26.65
C SER A 247 -10.72 -28.74 26.74
N VAL A 248 -9.58 -28.75 26.04
CA VAL A 248 -8.60 -29.85 26.07
C VAL A 248 -7.28 -29.45 26.74
N ALA A 249 -7.22 -28.25 27.34
CA ALA A 249 -6.00 -27.73 27.96
C ALA A 249 -5.40 -28.64 29.04
N ASN A 250 -6.25 -29.37 29.77
CA ASN A 250 -5.85 -30.27 30.83
C ASN A 250 -5.80 -31.76 30.41
N GLN A 251 -6.03 -32.06 29.12
CA GLN A 251 -5.94 -33.42 28.61
C GLN A 251 -4.50 -33.75 28.19
N THR A 252 -4.08 -34.97 28.43
CA THR A 252 -2.79 -35.46 27.92
C THR A 252 -2.87 -35.52 26.39
N PRO A 253 -1.86 -35.02 25.67
CA PRO A 253 -1.79 -35.16 24.21
C PRO A 253 -1.84 -36.64 23.81
N THR A 254 -2.60 -36.97 22.77
CA THR A 254 -2.75 -38.33 22.25
C THR A 254 -1.54 -38.79 21.44
N ASP A 255 -0.79 -37.85 20.86
CA ASP A 255 0.39 -38.11 20.03
C ASP A 255 1.40 -36.94 20.13
N SER A 256 2.66 -37.22 19.90
CA SER A 256 3.71 -36.19 19.85
C SER A 256 4.77 -36.51 18.80
N THR A 257 5.28 -35.50 18.17
CA THR A 257 6.37 -35.61 17.19
C THR A 257 7.48 -34.62 17.51
N THR A 258 8.71 -35.10 17.57
CA THR A 258 9.89 -34.23 17.73
C THR A 258 10.52 -34.01 16.36
N ILE A 259 10.78 -32.75 16.01
CA ILE A 259 11.39 -32.36 14.75
C ILE A 259 12.73 -31.72 15.06
N THR A 260 13.81 -32.33 14.54
CA THR A 260 15.13 -31.72 14.57
C THR A 260 15.51 -31.23 13.17
N PHE A 261 15.94 -29.99 13.06
CA PHE A 261 16.33 -29.37 11.81
C PHE A 261 17.49 -28.39 12.06
N SER A 262 18.21 -28.07 11.00
CA SER A 262 19.32 -27.12 11.07
C SER A 262 18.90 -25.75 10.58
N THR A 263 19.20 -24.71 11.36
CA THR A 263 18.96 -23.32 11.00
C THR A 263 20.27 -22.64 10.63
N GLY A 264 20.34 -22.06 9.45
CA GLY A 264 21.51 -21.28 9.02
C GLY A 264 21.49 -19.86 9.60
N PHE A 265 22.58 -19.45 10.22
CA PHE A 265 22.80 -18.08 10.70
C PHE A 265 24.02 -17.48 10.04
N LYS A 266 23.91 -16.19 9.69
CA LYS A 266 25.02 -15.38 9.20
C LYS A 266 25.71 -14.73 10.40
N PHE A 267 26.97 -15.13 10.64
CA PHE A 267 27.87 -14.48 11.58
C PHE A 267 28.89 -13.63 10.81
N SER A 268 29.61 -12.75 11.51
CA SER A 268 30.73 -12.01 10.94
C SER A 268 31.84 -12.94 10.38
N SER A 269 31.94 -14.16 10.93
CA SER A 269 32.89 -15.22 10.52
C SER A 269 32.33 -16.19 9.47
N GLY A 270 31.15 -15.94 8.89
CA GLY A 270 30.54 -16.81 7.88
C GLY A 270 29.20 -17.42 8.31
N PHE A 271 28.71 -18.38 7.51
CA PHE A 271 27.47 -19.09 7.74
C PHE A 271 27.71 -20.31 8.67
N ARG A 272 26.92 -20.39 9.77
CA ARG A 272 26.90 -21.59 10.62
C ARG A 272 25.52 -22.18 10.65
N SER A 273 25.43 -23.49 10.49
CA SER A 273 24.20 -24.26 10.68
C SER A 273 24.10 -24.69 12.14
N ILE A 274 23.01 -24.35 12.81
CA ILE A 274 22.75 -24.66 14.21
C ILE A 274 21.55 -25.59 14.27
N PRO A 275 21.64 -26.74 14.95
CA PRO A 275 20.50 -27.63 15.17
C PRO A 275 19.48 -26.92 16.06
N ASN A 276 18.21 -27.15 15.77
CA ASN A 276 17.08 -26.69 16.57
C ASN A 276 16.05 -27.80 16.67
N THR A 277 15.36 -27.89 17.81
CA THR A 277 14.38 -28.93 18.08
C THR A 277 13.03 -28.29 18.39
N LEU A 278 11.96 -28.89 17.89
CA LEU A 278 10.58 -28.49 18.16
C LEU A 278 9.78 -29.73 18.59
N HIS A 279 8.98 -29.57 19.62
CA HIS A 279 8.11 -30.62 20.12
C HIS A 279 6.66 -30.31 19.78
N VAL A 280 6.06 -31.08 18.88
CA VAL A 280 4.68 -30.87 18.43
C VAL A 280 3.76 -31.87 19.09
N TYR A 281 2.74 -31.41 19.78
CA TYR A 281 1.79 -32.21 20.55
C TYR A 281 0.41 -32.17 19.92
N TYR A 282 -0.19 -33.32 19.70
CA TYR A 282 -1.49 -33.46 19.07
C TYR A 282 -2.52 -34.07 20.02
N HIS A 283 -3.74 -33.53 20.02
CA HIS A 283 -4.93 -34.11 20.65
C HIS A 283 -5.81 -34.86 19.64
N GLU A 284 -5.56 -34.67 18.35
CA GLU A 284 -6.27 -35.28 17.21
C GLU A 284 -5.25 -35.63 16.11
N LYS A 285 -5.69 -36.37 15.08
CA LYS A 285 -4.83 -36.68 13.94
C LYS A 285 -4.18 -35.41 13.33
N PRO A 286 -2.86 -35.44 13.04
CA PRO A 286 -2.14 -34.31 12.47
C PRO A 286 -2.78 -33.84 11.17
N GLN A 287 -3.18 -32.58 11.12
CA GLN A 287 -3.74 -31.96 9.91
C GLN A 287 -2.75 -30.98 9.25
N VAL A 288 -1.69 -30.64 9.94
CA VAL A 288 -0.57 -29.86 9.43
C VAL A 288 0.68 -30.70 9.56
N ARG A 289 1.47 -30.76 8.51
CA ARG A 289 2.76 -31.48 8.52
C ARG A 289 3.68 -30.85 9.55
N PRO A 290 4.31 -31.64 10.45
CA PRO A 290 5.20 -31.08 11.48
C PRO A 290 6.30 -30.18 10.91
N ASN A 291 6.91 -30.56 9.79
CA ASN A 291 7.96 -29.77 9.12
C ASN A 291 7.54 -28.37 8.69
N THR A 292 6.24 -28.07 8.60
CA THR A 292 5.76 -26.70 8.30
C THR A 292 6.17 -25.73 9.41
N PHE A 293 6.14 -26.19 10.68
CA PHE A 293 6.52 -25.37 11.83
C PHE A 293 8.00 -25.03 11.85
N SER A 294 8.86 -25.92 11.34
CA SER A 294 10.30 -25.68 11.29
C SER A 294 10.67 -24.43 10.47
N GLN A 295 9.81 -24.01 9.56
CA GLN A 295 10.02 -22.83 8.72
C GLN A 295 9.41 -21.56 9.31
N MET A 296 8.43 -21.67 10.19
CA MET A 296 7.67 -20.56 10.76
C MET A 296 8.19 -20.11 12.12
N ILE A 297 8.90 -20.99 12.84
CA ILE A 297 9.37 -20.73 14.20
C ILE A 297 10.82 -20.26 14.16
N MET A 298 11.03 -19.01 14.62
CA MET A 298 12.34 -18.36 14.67
C MET A 298 13.04 -18.55 16.03
N LEU A 299 12.29 -19.02 17.03
CA LEU A 299 12.80 -19.35 18.36
C LEU A 299 13.70 -20.59 18.31
N MET A 300 14.68 -20.66 19.20
CA MET A 300 15.65 -21.77 19.23
C MET A 300 15.91 -22.23 20.65
N GLU A 301 15.89 -23.55 20.86
CA GLU A 301 16.28 -24.18 22.10
C GLU A 301 17.76 -23.96 22.42
N GLY A 302 18.10 -23.80 23.69
CA GLY A 302 19.46 -23.54 24.14
C GLY A 302 20.01 -22.14 23.83
N ARG A 303 19.17 -21.22 23.35
CA ARG A 303 19.59 -19.85 23.00
C ARG A 303 18.92 -18.81 23.89
N PRO A 304 19.58 -17.66 24.10
CA PRO A 304 18.96 -16.54 24.82
C PRO A 304 17.61 -16.14 24.21
N PHE A 305 16.67 -15.82 25.07
CA PHE A 305 15.39 -15.25 24.67
C PHE A 305 15.59 -13.99 23.80
N ARG A 306 14.79 -13.83 22.75
CA ARG A 306 14.79 -12.62 21.92
C ARG A 306 13.37 -12.25 21.54
N GLN A 307 12.92 -11.08 21.99
CA GLN A 307 11.58 -10.57 21.70
C GLN A 307 11.27 -10.52 20.21
N ARG A 308 12.21 -10.06 19.39
CA ARG A 308 12.07 -10.04 17.94
C ARG A 308 11.79 -11.41 17.32
N GLN A 309 12.39 -12.47 17.84
CA GLN A 309 12.13 -13.84 17.35
C GLN A 309 10.71 -14.30 17.67
N VAL A 310 10.16 -13.88 18.83
CA VAL A 310 8.77 -14.13 19.20
C VAL A 310 7.82 -13.43 18.22
N GLU A 311 8.05 -12.15 17.98
CA GLU A 311 7.24 -11.33 17.07
C GLU A 311 7.28 -11.87 15.64
N MET A 312 8.46 -12.28 15.17
CA MET A 312 8.62 -12.89 13.85
C MET A 312 7.92 -14.25 13.75
N THR A 313 8.02 -15.09 14.79
CA THR A 313 7.30 -16.37 14.88
C THR A 313 5.78 -16.14 14.84
N TYR A 314 5.29 -15.19 15.63
CA TYR A 314 3.87 -14.80 15.65
C TYR A 314 3.41 -14.32 14.26
N SER A 315 4.17 -13.43 13.65
CA SER A 315 3.88 -12.89 12.30
C SER A 315 3.88 -13.99 11.24
N ALA A 316 4.86 -14.90 11.27
CA ALA A 316 4.97 -16.00 10.32
C ALA A 316 3.78 -16.97 10.45
N LEU A 317 3.43 -17.39 11.66
CA LEU A 317 2.28 -18.27 11.92
C LEU A 317 0.94 -17.62 11.55
N SER A 318 0.77 -16.33 11.87
CA SER A 318 -0.43 -15.56 11.53
C SER A 318 -0.59 -15.35 10.02
N SER A 319 0.53 -15.21 9.30
CA SER A 319 0.54 -15.02 7.85
C SER A 319 0.01 -16.24 7.06
N LEU A 320 0.05 -17.43 7.67
CA LEU A 320 -0.51 -18.65 7.06
C LEU A 320 -2.03 -18.60 6.91
N LYS A 321 -2.72 -17.74 7.67
CA LYS A 321 -4.20 -17.63 7.71
C LYS A 321 -4.91 -18.97 8.00
N LEU A 322 -4.16 -19.95 8.46
CA LEU A 322 -4.62 -21.28 8.83
C LEU A 322 -5.09 -21.32 10.30
N PHE A 323 -4.59 -20.38 11.09
CA PHE A 323 -4.90 -20.26 12.51
C PHE A 323 -5.71 -18.99 12.77
N ALA A 324 -6.81 -19.14 13.51
CA ALA A 324 -7.68 -18.03 13.91
C ALA A 324 -7.08 -17.25 15.08
N ASN A 325 -6.30 -17.95 15.92
CA ASN A 325 -5.56 -17.35 17.02
C ASN A 325 -4.22 -18.05 17.22
N THR A 326 -3.20 -17.27 17.51
CA THR A 326 -1.84 -17.71 17.86
C THR A 326 -1.49 -17.11 19.21
N SER A 327 -1.22 -17.94 20.23
CA SER A 327 -0.69 -17.51 21.54
C SER A 327 0.70 -18.11 21.73
N ILE A 328 1.62 -17.29 22.19
CA ILE A 328 3.00 -17.71 22.53
C ILE A 328 3.23 -17.32 23.98
N GLU A 329 3.35 -18.33 24.84
CA GLU A 329 3.48 -18.17 26.28
C GLU A 329 4.81 -18.77 26.74
N PHE A 330 5.33 -18.25 27.84
CA PHE A 330 6.59 -18.70 28.42
C PHE A 330 6.41 -18.96 29.89
N ASP A 331 6.80 -20.15 30.33
CA ASP A 331 6.84 -20.56 31.74
C ASP A 331 8.29 -20.66 32.20
N THR A 332 8.56 -20.18 33.39
CA THR A 332 9.89 -20.34 34.02
C THR A 332 10.06 -21.78 34.48
N VAL A 333 11.25 -22.33 34.27
CA VAL A 333 11.63 -23.64 34.75
C VAL A 333 12.43 -23.45 36.03
N PRO A 334 12.02 -24.05 37.18
CA PRO A 334 12.83 -24.03 38.38
C PRO A 334 14.18 -24.74 38.14
N CYS A 335 15.27 -24.00 38.25
CA CYS A 335 16.63 -24.53 38.11
C CYS A 335 17.59 -23.62 38.88
N ASP A 336 18.39 -24.19 39.73
CA ASP A 336 19.30 -23.44 40.61
C ASP A 336 20.50 -22.83 39.85
N THR A 337 20.85 -23.41 38.69
CA THR A 337 22.06 -23.05 37.97
C THR A 337 21.79 -22.19 36.73
N ALA A 338 20.55 -22.09 36.23
CA ALA A 338 20.21 -21.40 35.02
C ALA A 338 18.78 -20.83 35.01
N ASN A 339 18.59 -19.67 34.38
CA ASN A 339 17.26 -19.10 34.19
C ASN A 339 16.70 -19.60 32.85
N LEU A 340 15.78 -20.53 32.92
CA LEU A 340 15.23 -21.23 31.74
C LEU A 340 13.76 -20.89 31.50
N LEU A 341 13.37 -20.86 30.24
CA LEU A 341 12.00 -20.63 29.78
C LEU A 341 11.53 -21.79 28.91
N ASN A 342 10.40 -22.38 29.24
CA ASN A 342 9.66 -23.24 28.33
C ASN A 342 8.69 -22.39 27.50
N CYS A 343 8.79 -22.48 26.18
CA CYS A 343 7.91 -21.80 25.24
C CYS A 343 6.75 -22.72 24.84
N LYS A 344 5.51 -22.25 25.01
CA LYS A 344 4.28 -22.90 24.56
C LYS A 344 3.66 -22.09 23.45
N ILE A 345 3.52 -22.70 22.27
CA ILE A 345 2.87 -22.08 21.10
C ILE A 345 1.53 -22.78 20.90
N MET A 346 0.45 -22.07 21.20
CA MET A 346 -0.92 -22.57 21.11
C MET A 346 -1.60 -21.98 19.90
N LEU A 347 -2.04 -22.85 18.99
CA LEU A 347 -2.62 -22.47 17.70
C LEU A 347 -4.07 -22.96 17.63
N ARG A 348 -5.03 -22.04 17.55
CA ARG A 348 -6.43 -22.36 17.33
C ARG A 348 -6.72 -22.29 15.83
N ARG A 349 -7.22 -23.37 15.24
CA ARG A 349 -7.48 -23.47 13.82
C ARG A 349 -8.57 -22.52 13.36
N ALA A 350 -8.40 -22.00 12.16
CA ALA A 350 -9.43 -21.30 11.38
C ALA A 350 -10.13 -22.27 10.42
N ASN A 351 -11.22 -21.85 9.80
CA ASN A 351 -11.84 -22.58 8.71
C ASN A 351 -10.84 -22.69 7.54
N ILE A 352 -10.64 -23.93 7.07
CA ILE A 352 -9.72 -24.23 5.97
C ILE A 352 -10.33 -23.76 4.64
N HIS A 353 -11.63 -23.95 4.47
CA HIS A 353 -12.36 -23.61 3.26
C HIS A 353 -13.05 -22.25 3.40
N SER A 354 -13.01 -21.44 2.36
CA SER A 354 -13.79 -20.22 2.26
C SER A 354 -14.31 -20.04 0.83
N LEU A 355 -15.53 -19.54 0.73
CA LEU A 355 -16.17 -19.13 -0.53
C LEU A 355 -16.43 -17.62 -0.42
N LYS A 356 -15.99 -16.85 -1.40
CA LYS A 356 -16.21 -15.41 -1.50
C LYS A 356 -16.98 -15.12 -2.77
N LEU A 357 -18.10 -14.41 -2.64
CA LEU A 357 -18.85 -13.83 -3.75
C LEU A 357 -18.58 -12.34 -3.77
N GLN A 358 -18.33 -11.78 -4.94
CA GLN A 358 -18.00 -10.37 -5.12
C GLN A 358 -18.62 -9.86 -6.41
N THR A 359 -19.21 -8.66 -6.35
CA THR A 359 -19.68 -7.89 -7.50
C THR A 359 -18.95 -6.57 -7.53
N GLU A 360 -18.56 -6.12 -8.72
CA GLU A 360 -17.77 -4.90 -8.93
C GLU A 360 -18.34 -4.13 -10.11
N GLY A 361 -18.47 -2.80 -9.96
CA GLY A 361 -18.53 -1.89 -11.11
C GLY A 361 -17.10 -1.58 -11.54
N THR A 362 -16.81 -1.69 -12.84
CA THR A 362 -15.50 -1.43 -13.41
C THR A 362 -15.52 -0.15 -14.26
N ASN A 363 -14.38 0.54 -14.29
CA ASN A 363 -14.12 1.61 -15.24
C ASN A 363 -12.69 1.42 -15.76
N SER A 364 -12.57 0.87 -16.97
CA SER A 364 -11.29 0.52 -17.60
C SER A 364 -10.95 1.58 -18.65
N GLY A 365 -10.23 2.63 -18.23
CA GLY A 365 -9.82 3.69 -19.17
C GLY A 365 -10.93 4.60 -19.70
N GLY A 366 -12.11 4.60 -19.07
CA GLY A 366 -13.31 5.33 -19.49
C GLY A 366 -14.49 4.40 -19.80
N ASP A 367 -14.21 3.13 -20.08
CA ASP A 367 -15.23 2.11 -20.37
C ASP A 367 -15.88 1.62 -19.09
N LEU A 368 -17.19 1.74 -19.01
CA LEU A 368 -17.97 1.32 -17.86
C LEU A 368 -18.35 -0.16 -17.96
N GLY A 369 -18.20 -0.88 -16.86
CA GLY A 369 -18.53 -2.29 -16.83
C GLY A 369 -19.07 -2.74 -15.49
N ILE A 370 -19.56 -3.98 -15.50
CA ILE A 370 -19.99 -4.70 -14.31
C ILE A 370 -19.39 -6.11 -14.34
N SER A 371 -18.90 -6.58 -13.22
CA SER A 371 -18.38 -7.94 -13.10
C SER A 371 -18.82 -8.62 -11.81
N GLY A 372 -18.91 -9.94 -11.89
CA GLY A 372 -19.16 -10.80 -10.74
C GLY A 372 -18.08 -11.87 -10.62
N SER A 373 -17.67 -12.21 -9.42
CA SER A 373 -16.71 -13.30 -9.20
C SER A 373 -17.08 -14.20 -8.04
N VAL A 374 -16.71 -15.47 -8.21
CA VAL A 374 -16.80 -16.52 -7.19
C VAL A 374 -15.39 -17.02 -6.94
N THR A 375 -14.93 -16.91 -5.70
CA THR A 375 -13.57 -17.35 -5.31
C THR A 375 -13.66 -18.40 -4.22
N TYR A 376 -13.18 -19.60 -4.52
CA TYR A 376 -12.97 -20.66 -3.55
C TYR A 376 -11.52 -20.67 -3.08
N THR A 377 -11.31 -20.80 -1.77
CA THR A 377 -9.98 -20.92 -1.17
C THR A 377 -9.91 -22.10 -0.24
N ASN A 378 -8.88 -22.94 -0.41
CA ASN A 378 -8.48 -23.99 0.53
C ASN A 378 -7.09 -23.62 1.09
N LYS A 379 -7.00 -23.41 2.40
CA LYS A 379 -5.79 -22.90 3.07
C LYS A 379 -4.80 -24.00 3.46
N ASN A 380 -5.04 -25.26 3.13
CA ASN A 380 -4.19 -26.37 3.56
C ASN A 380 -4.32 -27.59 2.65
N ILE A 381 -4.20 -27.40 1.33
CA ILE A 381 -4.52 -28.44 0.33
C ILE A 381 -3.62 -29.68 0.47
N PHE A 382 -2.33 -29.52 0.78
CA PHE A 382 -1.36 -30.60 0.92
C PHE A 382 -0.88 -30.79 2.37
N LYS A 383 -1.60 -30.26 3.36
CA LYS A 383 -1.26 -30.32 4.80
C LYS A 383 0.05 -29.59 5.21
N GLY A 384 0.59 -28.74 4.35
CA GLY A 384 1.78 -27.92 4.63
C GLY A 384 1.47 -26.42 4.68
N ALA A 385 0.20 -26.05 4.93
CA ALA A 385 -0.33 -24.70 4.85
C ALA A 385 -0.23 -24.08 3.44
N GLU A 386 -0.26 -24.92 2.41
CA GLU A 386 -0.36 -24.49 1.02
C GLU A 386 -1.78 -24.00 0.74
N VAL A 387 -1.90 -22.82 0.13
CA VAL A 387 -3.18 -22.19 -0.16
C VAL A 387 -3.52 -22.37 -1.63
N LEU A 388 -4.59 -23.11 -1.92
CA LEU A 388 -5.21 -23.14 -3.25
C LEU A 388 -6.29 -22.06 -3.31
N THR A 389 -6.25 -21.23 -4.34
CA THR A 389 -7.33 -20.29 -4.67
C THR A 389 -7.78 -20.56 -6.11
N VAL A 390 -9.07 -20.75 -6.30
CA VAL A 390 -9.71 -20.87 -7.63
C VAL A 390 -10.76 -19.78 -7.73
N SER A 391 -10.68 -18.95 -8.75
CA SER A 391 -11.58 -17.82 -8.98
C SER A 391 -12.15 -17.88 -10.38
N LEU A 392 -13.46 -17.81 -10.48
CA LEU A 392 -14.19 -17.61 -11.72
C LEU A 392 -14.79 -16.20 -11.69
N LYS A 393 -14.46 -15.39 -12.70
CA LYS A 393 -14.97 -14.02 -12.87
C LYS A 393 -15.66 -13.92 -14.23
N GLY A 394 -16.84 -13.32 -14.27
CA GLY A 394 -17.53 -12.90 -15.48
C GLY A 394 -17.75 -11.41 -15.48
N GLY A 395 -17.55 -10.75 -16.62
CA GLY A 395 -17.71 -9.32 -16.76
C GLY A 395 -18.34 -8.93 -18.08
N LEU A 396 -19.04 -7.80 -18.06
CA LEU A 396 -19.58 -7.11 -19.24
C LEU A 396 -19.08 -5.67 -19.20
N GLU A 397 -18.66 -5.14 -20.34
CA GLU A 397 -18.08 -3.82 -20.47
C GLU A 397 -18.62 -3.10 -21.69
N ALA A 398 -18.93 -1.80 -21.54
CA ALA A 398 -19.33 -0.92 -22.62
C ALA A 398 -18.07 -0.23 -23.14
N GLN A 399 -17.45 -0.77 -24.17
CA GLN A 399 -16.26 -0.18 -24.78
C GLN A 399 -16.63 0.75 -25.92
N GLU A 400 -15.81 1.77 -26.15
CA GLU A 400 -15.95 2.65 -27.30
C GLU A 400 -15.85 1.82 -28.59
N ILE A 401 -16.83 2.00 -29.49
CA ILE A 401 -16.94 1.23 -30.73
C ILE A 401 -15.86 1.71 -31.68
N ILE A 402 -15.08 0.80 -32.23
CA ILE A 402 -14.21 1.06 -33.37
C ILE A 402 -15.12 1.17 -34.58
N ASN A 403 -15.23 2.37 -35.19
CA ASN A 403 -15.94 2.55 -36.45
C ASN A 403 -15.16 1.86 -37.57
N LEU A 404 -15.56 0.66 -37.90
CA LEU A 404 -14.98 -0.16 -38.97
C LEU A 404 -15.91 -0.18 -40.19
N GLY A 405 -16.33 1.00 -40.67
CA GLY A 405 -17.24 1.11 -41.81
C GLY A 405 -18.61 0.53 -41.51
N ASP A 406 -19.04 -0.49 -42.28
CA ASP A 406 -20.38 -1.08 -42.19
C ASP A 406 -20.58 -2.02 -40.93
N ILE A 407 -19.55 -2.23 -40.11
CA ILE A 407 -19.67 -3.02 -38.89
C ILE A 407 -20.20 -2.15 -37.77
N SER A 408 -21.50 -2.01 -37.65
CA SER A 408 -22.17 -1.29 -36.57
C SER A 408 -22.61 -2.25 -35.46
N ASP A 409 -22.31 -1.87 -34.21
CA ASP A 409 -22.90 -2.55 -33.04
C ASP A 409 -24.33 -1.99 -32.83
N GLU A 410 -25.33 -2.72 -33.28
CA GLU A 410 -26.74 -2.31 -33.20
C GLU A 410 -27.18 -2.13 -31.73
N GLY A 411 -26.82 -0.97 -31.12
CA GLY A 411 -27.48 -0.46 -29.92
C GLY A 411 -27.25 -1.24 -28.62
N ARG A 412 -26.24 -2.08 -28.52
CA ARG A 412 -25.91 -2.80 -27.28
C ARG A 412 -25.14 -1.89 -26.31
N ILE A 413 -25.67 -1.72 -25.10
CA ILE A 413 -25.00 -0.96 -24.04
C ILE A 413 -23.67 -1.63 -23.64
N PHE A 414 -23.64 -2.99 -23.57
CA PHE A 414 -22.45 -3.78 -23.29
C PHE A 414 -22.04 -4.56 -24.54
N ASN A 415 -20.91 -4.25 -25.10
CA ASN A 415 -20.39 -4.84 -26.35
C ASN A 415 -19.20 -5.76 -26.15
N THR A 416 -18.68 -5.83 -24.94
CA THR A 416 -17.58 -6.73 -24.58
C THR A 416 -18.01 -7.64 -23.42
N GLY A 417 -17.79 -8.94 -23.58
CA GLY A 417 -17.98 -9.93 -22.53
C GLY A 417 -16.67 -10.64 -22.24
N GLU A 418 -16.37 -10.88 -20.96
CA GLU A 418 -15.17 -11.60 -20.53
C GLU A 418 -15.51 -12.64 -19.47
N VAL A 419 -14.88 -13.81 -19.59
CA VAL A 419 -14.89 -14.87 -18.55
C VAL A 419 -13.46 -15.25 -18.24
N ILE A 420 -13.09 -15.17 -16.96
CA ILE A 420 -11.75 -15.47 -16.47
C ILE A 420 -11.80 -16.58 -15.45
N LEU A 421 -11.02 -17.63 -15.65
CA LEU A 421 -10.75 -18.67 -14.68
C LEU A 421 -9.30 -18.58 -14.22
N ASN A 422 -9.07 -18.35 -12.95
CA ASN A 422 -7.74 -18.33 -12.36
C ASN A 422 -7.62 -19.36 -11.25
N SER A 423 -6.52 -20.11 -11.24
CA SER A 423 -6.12 -21.02 -10.19
C SER A 423 -4.72 -20.68 -9.72
N SER A 424 -4.51 -20.59 -8.42
CA SER A 424 -3.19 -20.37 -7.85
C SER A 424 -2.94 -21.25 -6.64
N ILE A 425 -1.73 -21.78 -6.55
CA ILE A 425 -1.25 -22.51 -5.38
C ILE A 425 -0.08 -21.72 -4.79
N TYR A 426 -0.21 -21.41 -3.54
CA TYR A 426 0.73 -20.64 -2.78
C TYR A 426 1.40 -21.52 -1.72
N PHE A 427 2.72 -21.63 -1.75
CA PHE A 427 3.52 -22.39 -0.80
C PHE A 427 4.24 -21.41 0.16
N PRO A 428 4.12 -21.57 1.49
CA PRO A 428 4.79 -20.70 2.46
C PRO A 428 6.28 -21.04 2.62
N LYS A 429 6.95 -21.40 1.55
CA LYS A 429 8.37 -21.75 1.49
C LYS A 429 8.87 -21.62 0.05
N PHE A 430 10.19 -21.58 -0.13
CA PHE A 430 10.78 -21.77 -1.46
C PHE A 430 10.74 -23.24 -1.87
N LEU A 431 10.18 -23.50 -3.05
CA LEU A 431 10.32 -24.76 -3.78
C LEU A 431 11.46 -24.58 -4.78
N SER A 432 12.69 -24.82 -4.34
CA SER A 432 13.87 -24.72 -5.20
C SER A 432 14.51 -26.08 -5.37
N PRO A 433 14.93 -26.46 -6.60
CA PRO A 433 15.70 -27.67 -6.83
C PRO A 433 17.08 -27.62 -6.16
N VAL A 434 17.61 -26.42 -5.93
CA VAL A 434 18.85 -26.21 -5.20
C VAL A 434 18.52 -25.84 -3.75
N PRO A 435 19.05 -26.55 -2.73
CA PRO A 435 18.78 -26.25 -1.34
C PRO A 435 19.35 -24.87 -0.98
N LEU A 436 18.47 -23.88 -0.83
CA LEU A 436 18.83 -22.51 -0.44
C LEU A 436 19.06 -22.44 1.08
N LYS A 437 20.08 -23.17 1.58
CA LYS A 437 20.45 -23.24 3.01
C LYS A 437 20.83 -21.88 3.58
N THR A 438 21.22 -20.95 2.74
CA THR A 438 21.69 -19.59 3.09
C THR A 438 20.59 -18.54 3.10
N PHE A 439 19.38 -18.89 2.65
CA PHE A 439 18.29 -17.92 2.60
C PHE A 439 17.68 -17.73 4.01
N ALA A 440 17.75 -16.52 4.51
CA ALA A 440 17.25 -16.21 5.86
C ALA A 440 15.73 -16.41 5.94
N ARG A 441 15.26 -17.15 6.94
CA ARG A 441 13.83 -17.38 7.21
C ARG A 441 13.10 -16.08 7.52
N ASP A 442 13.81 -15.10 8.05
CA ASP A 442 13.34 -13.74 8.33
C ASP A 442 12.69 -13.09 7.10
N TYR A 443 13.05 -13.52 5.90
CA TYR A 443 12.56 -12.99 4.62
C TYR A 443 11.19 -13.51 4.20
N GLN A 444 10.57 -14.40 4.99
CA GLN A 444 9.25 -14.99 4.70
C GLN A 444 9.14 -15.47 3.24
N PRO A 445 10.00 -16.39 2.82
CA PRO A 445 10.06 -16.85 1.44
C PRO A 445 8.78 -17.59 1.04
N ARG A 446 8.32 -17.37 -0.19
CA ARG A 446 7.08 -17.91 -0.72
C ARG A 446 7.27 -18.36 -2.15
N THR A 447 6.53 -19.38 -2.57
CA THR A 447 6.45 -19.82 -3.97
C THR A 447 5.01 -19.76 -4.44
N ASN A 448 4.82 -19.21 -5.64
CA ASN A 448 3.52 -19.11 -6.30
C ASN A 448 3.53 -19.92 -7.58
N LEU A 449 2.55 -20.79 -7.76
CA LEU A 449 2.21 -21.42 -9.02
C LEU A 449 0.83 -20.89 -9.43
N THR A 450 0.74 -20.26 -10.60
CA THR A 450 -0.51 -19.70 -11.09
C THR A 450 -0.79 -20.24 -12.48
N MET A 451 -2.05 -20.62 -12.73
CA MET A 451 -2.56 -21.02 -14.02
C MET A 451 -3.91 -20.32 -14.23
N GLY A 452 -4.15 -19.82 -15.43
CA GLY A 452 -5.39 -19.12 -15.74
C GLY A 452 -5.73 -19.15 -17.21
N GLY A 453 -7.00 -18.88 -17.50
CA GLY A 453 -7.51 -18.67 -18.85
C GLY A 453 -8.53 -17.54 -18.85
N SER A 454 -8.54 -16.76 -19.90
CA SER A 454 -9.53 -15.72 -20.18
C SER A 454 -10.09 -15.91 -21.56
N LEU A 455 -11.42 -15.80 -21.66
CA LEU A 455 -12.20 -15.74 -22.89
C LEU A 455 -12.81 -14.34 -22.98
N GLN A 456 -12.37 -13.55 -23.93
CA GLN A 456 -12.91 -12.23 -24.21
C GLN A 456 -13.60 -12.24 -25.56
N LYS A 457 -14.82 -11.79 -25.62
CA LYS A 457 -15.59 -11.62 -26.87
C LYS A 457 -15.93 -10.15 -27.05
N ARG A 458 -15.40 -9.59 -28.10
CA ARG A 458 -15.73 -8.25 -28.64
C ARG A 458 -16.53 -8.39 -29.92
N TYR A 459 -17.12 -7.32 -30.42
CA TYR A 459 -17.91 -7.37 -31.67
C TYR A 459 -17.04 -7.69 -32.91
N ALA A 460 -15.78 -7.26 -32.96
CA ALA A 460 -14.87 -7.45 -34.10
C ALA A 460 -14.00 -8.72 -34.01
N TYR A 461 -13.77 -9.25 -32.81
CA TYR A 461 -12.91 -10.42 -32.60
C TYR A 461 -13.20 -11.12 -31.28
N SER A 462 -12.73 -12.35 -31.16
CA SER A 462 -12.61 -13.04 -29.85
C SER A 462 -11.15 -13.31 -29.53
N ARG A 463 -10.80 -13.21 -28.23
CA ARG A 463 -9.46 -13.44 -27.73
C ARG A 463 -9.49 -14.51 -26.63
N ILE A 464 -8.60 -15.49 -26.75
CA ILE A 464 -8.36 -16.50 -25.75
C ILE A 464 -6.97 -16.28 -25.20
N ILE A 465 -6.84 -16.12 -23.89
CA ILE A 465 -5.55 -15.97 -23.22
C ILE A 465 -5.40 -17.10 -22.23
N ASN A 466 -4.34 -17.90 -22.36
CA ASN A 466 -3.96 -18.89 -21.38
C ASN A 466 -2.64 -18.50 -20.75
N MET A 467 -2.57 -18.52 -19.42
CA MET A 467 -1.36 -18.15 -18.69
C MET A 467 -0.95 -19.23 -17.69
N ALA A 468 0.35 -19.38 -17.55
CA ALA A 468 0.94 -20.17 -16.47
C ALA A 468 2.19 -19.45 -15.95
N SER A 469 2.41 -19.45 -14.66
CA SER A 469 3.59 -18.86 -14.08
C SER A 469 4.04 -19.59 -12.82
N PHE A 470 5.36 -19.64 -12.63
CA PHE A 470 6.02 -20.11 -11.43
C PHE A 470 6.91 -18.99 -10.90
N GLY A 471 6.74 -18.63 -9.64
CA GLY A 471 7.43 -17.48 -9.10
C GLY A 471 7.73 -17.58 -7.60
N TYR A 472 8.65 -16.74 -7.16
CA TYR A 472 9.07 -16.56 -5.79
C TYR A 472 8.80 -15.15 -5.33
N ASP A 473 8.39 -15.00 -4.08
CA ASP A 473 8.29 -13.70 -3.44
C ASP A 473 8.90 -13.75 -2.02
N TRP A 474 9.56 -12.67 -1.62
CA TRP A 474 10.14 -12.54 -0.28
C TRP A 474 10.32 -11.09 0.13
N LYS A 475 10.44 -10.86 1.44
CA LYS A 475 10.65 -9.53 2.02
C LYS A 475 12.00 -9.48 2.73
N ALA A 476 12.91 -8.59 2.29
CA ALA A 476 14.17 -8.37 3.01
C ALA A 476 13.94 -7.63 4.34
N ASN A 477 12.92 -6.79 4.40
CA ASN A 477 12.46 -6.09 5.59
C ASN A 477 11.02 -5.58 5.38
N THR A 478 10.49 -4.80 6.32
CA THR A 478 9.13 -4.24 6.24
C THR A 478 8.91 -3.29 5.06
N LYS A 479 9.98 -2.76 4.46
CA LYS A 479 9.94 -1.76 3.38
C LYS A 479 10.30 -2.32 2.02
N LEU A 480 11.05 -3.44 1.94
CA LEU A 480 11.64 -3.95 0.71
C LEU A 480 11.16 -5.37 0.42
N GLN A 481 10.49 -5.53 -0.72
CA GLN A 481 9.97 -6.79 -1.23
C GLN A 481 10.56 -7.10 -2.61
N PHE A 482 10.82 -8.36 -2.87
CA PHE A 482 11.28 -8.89 -4.14
C PHE A 482 10.29 -9.92 -4.68
N VAL A 483 10.06 -9.88 -5.97
CA VAL A 483 9.26 -10.87 -6.70
C VAL A 483 10.07 -11.34 -7.91
N LEU A 484 10.33 -12.63 -7.97
CA LEU A 484 11.03 -13.27 -9.10
C LEU A 484 10.10 -14.30 -9.72
N THR A 485 9.75 -14.15 -10.95
CA THR A 485 8.99 -15.11 -11.76
C THR A 485 9.93 -15.64 -12.85
N PRO A 486 10.73 -16.69 -12.58
CA PRO A 486 11.70 -17.19 -13.54
C PRO A 486 11.06 -17.73 -14.81
N ILE A 487 9.82 -18.23 -14.71
CA ILE A 487 9.09 -18.76 -15.86
C ILE A 487 7.67 -18.25 -15.82
N TYR A 488 7.27 -17.57 -16.87
CA TYR A 488 5.86 -17.33 -17.18
C TYR A 488 5.62 -17.60 -18.66
N VAL A 489 4.42 -18.06 -18.97
CA VAL A 489 3.96 -18.39 -20.30
C VAL A 489 2.61 -17.75 -20.50
N ASN A 490 2.46 -16.96 -21.56
CA ASN A 490 1.18 -16.46 -22.03
C ASN A 490 0.99 -16.90 -23.48
N TYR A 491 -0.08 -17.62 -23.72
CA TYR A 491 -0.55 -17.97 -25.05
C TYR A 491 -1.77 -17.12 -25.37
N VAL A 492 -1.65 -16.27 -26.37
CA VAL A 492 -2.72 -15.37 -26.82
C VAL A 492 -3.16 -15.85 -28.20
N LYS A 493 -4.43 -16.24 -28.31
CA LYS A 493 -5.06 -16.56 -29.59
C LYS A 493 -6.12 -15.53 -29.88
N VAL A 494 -6.02 -14.87 -31.04
CA VAL A 494 -6.97 -13.90 -31.53
C VAL A 494 -7.69 -14.51 -32.73
N ASN A 495 -9.01 -14.43 -32.74
CA ASN A 495 -9.83 -14.88 -33.86
C ASN A 495 -10.72 -13.70 -34.31
N PRO A 496 -10.31 -12.93 -35.33
CA PRO A 496 -11.10 -11.89 -35.94
C PRO A 496 -12.34 -12.48 -36.64
N ILE A 497 -13.42 -11.69 -36.74
CA ILE A 497 -14.52 -12.01 -37.66
C ILE A 497 -14.08 -11.79 -39.12
N PRO A 498 -14.69 -12.42 -40.14
CA PRO A 498 -14.26 -12.30 -41.54
C PRO A 498 -14.17 -10.86 -42.05
N GLU A 499 -15.14 -10.03 -41.68
CA GLU A 499 -15.21 -8.61 -42.08
C GLU A 499 -14.03 -7.81 -41.47
N PHE A 500 -13.68 -8.07 -40.23
CA PHE A 500 -12.53 -7.43 -39.56
C PHE A 500 -11.21 -7.96 -40.10
N GLN A 501 -11.15 -9.25 -40.45
CA GLN A 501 -9.97 -9.83 -41.07
C GLN A 501 -9.67 -9.19 -42.41
N ALA A 502 -10.68 -8.92 -43.24
CA ALA A 502 -10.52 -8.22 -44.52
C ALA A 502 -9.90 -6.81 -44.32
N ILE A 503 -10.35 -6.09 -43.31
CA ILE A 503 -9.78 -4.77 -42.94
C ILE A 503 -8.32 -4.91 -42.52
N LEU A 504 -7.99 -5.94 -41.71
CA LEU A 504 -6.62 -6.17 -41.30
C LEU A 504 -5.70 -6.58 -42.47
N ASP A 505 -6.24 -7.30 -43.47
CA ASP A 505 -5.49 -7.68 -44.67
C ASP A 505 -5.14 -6.47 -45.54
N GLU A 506 -6.01 -5.50 -45.60
CA GLU A 506 -5.81 -4.20 -46.34
C GLU A 506 -4.96 -3.20 -45.52
N GLU A 507 -4.81 -3.38 -44.20
CA GLU A 507 -4.05 -2.47 -43.38
C GLU A 507 -2.56 -2.54 -43.76
N SER A 508 -1.92 -1.39 -43.96
CA SER A 508 -0.51 -1.29 -44.33
C SER A 508 0.41 -1.30 -43.09
N ASN A 509 -0.10 -0.90 -41.95
CA ASN A 509 0.67 -0.79 -40.72
C ASN A 509 0.81 -2.16 -40.01
N GLN A 510 1.98 -2.77 -40.15
CA GLN A 510 2.28 -4.08 -39.52
C GLN A 510 2.07 -4.07 -38.00
N ARG A 511 2.37 -2.95 -37.33
CA ARG A 511 2.18 -2.80 -35.89
C ARG A 511 0.70 -2.91 -35.47
N ILE A 512 -0.22 -2.44 -36.32
CA ILE A 512 -1.66 -2.60 -36.09
C ILE A 512 -2.07 -4.05 -36.30
N LYS A 513 -1.59 -4.69 -37.37
CA LYS A 513 -1.83 -6.14 -37.62
C LYS A 513 -1.35 -6.99 -36.44
N ASP A 514 -0.15 -6.71 -35.92
CA ASP A 514 0.47 -7.48 -34.83
C ASP A 514 -0.35 -7.38 -33.50
N GLN A 515 -1.14 -6.32 -33.30
CA GLN A 515 -2.04 -6.23 -32.14
C GLN A 515 -3.14 -7.29 -32.14
N TYR A 516 -3.52 -7.74 -33.33
CA TYR A 516 -4.60 -8.73 -33.52
C TYR A 516 -4.07 -10.10 -33.98
N THR A 517 -2.76 -10.29 -33.95
CA THR A 517 -2.12 -11.54 -34.29
C THR A 517 -1.91 -12.43 -33.05
N SER A 518 -2.12 -13.73 -33.22
CA SER A 518 -1.85 -14.71 -32.15
C SER A 518 -0.35 -14.77 -31.84
N HIS A 519 -0.01 -14.84 -30.57
CA HIS A 519 1.42 -14.88 -30.17
C HIS A 519 1.66 -15.61 -28.85
N PHE A 520 2.90 -16.04 -28.68
CA PHE A 520 3.41 -16.69 -27.49
C PHE A 520 4.38 -15.76 -26.75
N VAL A 521 4.23 -15.62 -25.44
CA VAL A 521 5.17 -14.90 -24.60
C VAL A 521 5.70 -15.87 -23.54
N VAL A 522 6.97 -16.22 -23.64
CA VAL A 522 7.66 -17.14 -22.71
C VAL A 522 8.89 -16.44 -22.14
N GLY A 523 8.89 -16.19 -20.84
CA GLY A 523 9.99 -15.41 -20.27
C GLY A 523 10.09 -15.45 -18.76
N GLY A 524 10.92 -14.55 -18.24
CA GLY A 524 11.12 -14.32 -16.82
C GLY A 524 10.91 -12.86 -16.45
N ARG A 525 10.47 -12.63 -15.22
CA ARG A 525 10.23 -11.29 -14.66
C ARG A 525 10.84 -11.17 -13.27
N TYR A 526 11.46 -10.02 -13.01
CA TYR A 526 11.96 -9.64 -11.71
C TYR A 526 11.39 -8.28 -11.30
N SER A 527 10.90 -8.17 -10.09
CA SER A 527 10.34 -6.91 -9.56
C SER A 527 10.90 -6.62 -8.17
N VAL A 528 11.23 -5.36 -7.94
CA VAL A 528 11.67 -4.83 -6.64
C VAL A 528 10.69 -3.75 -6.23
N ILE A 529 10.16 -3.86 -5.01
CA ILE A 529 9.21 -2.91 -4.45
C ILE A 529 9.79 -2.36 -3.14
N TYR A 530 10.01 -1.05 -3.10
CA TYR A 530 10.42 -0.33 -1.91
C TYR A 530 9.32 0.64 -1.48
N ASN A 531 8.77 0.45 -0.28
CA ASN A 531 7.69 1.27 0.26
C ASN A 531 7.97 1.65 1.71
N THR A 532 8.11 2.95 1.97
CA THR A 532 8.38 3.49 3.32
C THR A 532 7.11 3.91 4.06
N GLN A 533 5.93 3.74 3.46
CA GLN A 533 4.65 4.10 4.06
C GLN A 533 4.44 3.38 5.40
N ASN A 534 4.08 4.14 6.41
CA ASN A 534 3.67 3.63 7.71
C ASN A 534 2.19 3.96 7.94
N LEU A 535 1.34 2.95 7.92
CA LEU A 535 -0.11 3.14 8.09
C LEU A 535 -0.52 3.68 9.48
N ALA A 536 0.36 3.51 10.48
CA ALA A 536 0.10 4.03 11.83
C ALA A 536 0.51 5.50 12.00
N LYS A 537 1.28 6.07 11.06
CA LYS A 537 1.79 7.44 11.11
C LYS A 537 1.56 8.13 9.76
N THR A 538 0.92 9.28 9.78
CA THR A 538 0.70 10.11 8.57
C THR A 538 1.94 10.96 8.28
N ASN A 539 3.00 10.33 7.79
CA ASN A 539 4.30 10.96 7.50
C ASN A 539 4.58 10.93 5.99
N ASN A 540 5.58 11.72 5.57
CA ASN A 540 6.14 11.62 4.22
C ASN A 540 6.59 10.19 3.95
N TYR A 541 6.35 9.71 2.73
CA TYR A 541 6.79 8.39 2.31
C TYR A 541 7.14 8.35 0.83
N ILE A 542 7.90 7.32 0.47
CA ILE A 542 8.36 7.04 -0.89
C ILE A 542 7.91 5.63 -1.24
N TYR A 543 7.45 5.48 -2.47
CA TYR A 543 7.18 4.20 -3.11
C TYR A 543 7.99 4.12 -4.40
N VAL A 544 8.73 3.02 -4.57
CA VAL A 544 9.48 2.73 -5.81
C VAL A 544 9.18 1.31 -6.22
N ARG A 545 8.82 1.11 -7.48
CA ARG A 545 8.68 -0.21 -8.09
C ARG A 545 9.53 -0.24 -9.35
N GLY A 546 10.50 -1.14 -9.40
CA GLY A 546 11.26 -1.47 -10.59
C GLY A 546 10.88 -2.85 -11.11
N ASN A 547 10.66 -2.99 -12.40
CA ASN A 547 10.39 -4.24 -13.07
C ASN A 547 11.42 -4.46 -14.18
N LEU A 548 11.87 -5.71 -14.33
CA LEU A 548 12.68 -6.18 -15.45
C LEU A 548 12.05 -7.46 -15.98
N GLU A 549 11.82 -7.53 -17.28
CA GLU A 549 11.19 -8.66 -17.94
C GLU A 549 12.01 -9.02 -19.20
N SER A 550 12.25 -10.31 -19.40
CA SER A 550 12.89 -10.84 -20.61
C SER A 550 12.04 -11.97 -21.18
N SER A 551 11.74 -11.92 -22.45
CA SER A 551 10.94 -12.93 -23.13
C SER A 551 11.64 -13.48 -24.36
N GLY A 552 11.30 -14.72 -24.73
CA GLY A 552 11.73 -15.39 -25.96
C GLY A 552 13.13 -15.98 -25.91
N GLY A 553 14.00 -15.58 -24.97
CA GLY A 553 15.35 -16.15 -24.89
C GLY A 553 15.40 -17.66 -24.62
N LEU A 554 14.48 -18.16 -23.77
CA LEU A 554 14.32 -19.61 -23.55
C LEU A 554 13.70 -20.31 -24.75
N ALA A 555 12.77 -19.66 -25.44
CA ALA A 555 12.14 -20.23 -26.64
C ALA A 555 13.12 -20.34 -27.79
N SER A 556 14.02 -19.37 -27.97
CA SER A 556 15.06 -19.42 -29.04
C SER A 556 16.06 -20.56 -28.87
N LEU A 557 16.28 -21.07 -27.67
CA LEU A 557 17.08 -22.27 -27.44
C LEU A 557 16.46 -23.54 -28.05
N LEU A 558 15.15 -23.48 -28.32
CA LEU A 558 14.38 -24.58 -28.92
C LEU A 558 14.30 -24.51 -30.46
N ASN A 559 14.88 -23.48 -31.11
CA ASN A 559 14.79 -23.26 -32.55
C ASN A 559 15.27 -24.45 -33.38
N ASN A 560 16.15 -25.31 -32.84
CA ASN A 560 16.65 -26.52 -33.51
C ASN A 560 15.89 -27.79 -33.13
N THR A 561 14.73 -27.67 -32.51
CA THR A 561 13.89 -28.79 -32.09
C THR A 561 12.59 -28.86 -32.93
N SER A 562 11.93 -30.02 -32.93
CA SER A 562 10.62 -30.18 -33.58
C SER A 562 9.47 -29.34 -32.98
N LEU A 563 9.72 -28.66 -31.87
CA LEU A 563 8.72 -27.79 -31.20
C LEU A 563 8.65 -26.39 -31.84
N VAL A 564 9.73 -26.02 -32.60
CA VAL A 564 9.81 -24.73 -33.29
C VAL A 564 9.92 -24.96 -34.78
N THR A 565 9.04 -24.29 -35.52
CA THR A 565 9.04 -24.34 -37.01
C THR A 565 9.51 -23.00 -37.54
N PRO A 566 10.46 -22.96 -38.51
CA PRO A 566 10.81 -21.72 -39.18
C PRO A 566 9.69 -21.31 -40.15
N SER A 567 9.37 -20.04 -40.16
CA SER A 567 8.49 -19.34 -41.13
C SER A 567 9.36 -18.40 -41.95
N ASP A 568 8.83 -17.70 -42.96
CA ASP A 568 9.64 -16.89 -43.90
C ASP A 568 10.46 -15.81 -43.19
N ASP A 569 9.93 -15.16 -42.17
CA ASP A 569 10.55 -14.03 -41.45
C ASP A 569 10.65 -14.23 -39.93
N HIS A 570 10.12 -15.35 -39.39
CA HIS A 570 10.07 -15.60 -37.95
C HIS A 570 10.09 -17.09 -37.63
N TYR A 571 10.14 -17.41 -36.34
CA TYR A 571 10.02 -18.76 -35.79
C TYR A 571 8.73 -18.91 -35.00
N ASP A 572 8.04 -20.02 -35.21
CA ASP A 572 6.83 -20.40 -34.54
C ASP A 572 7.06 -21.46 -33.48
N LEU A 573 6.69 -21.22 -32.23
CA LEU A 573 6.65 -22.22 -31.17
C LEU A 573 5.23 -22.83 -31.13
N LEU A 574 5.14 -24.14 -31.37
CA LEU A 574 3.86 -24.86 -31.45
C LEU A 574 2.87 -24.23 -32.48
N GLY A 575 3.39 -23.75 -33.61
CA GLY A 575 2.61 -23.14 -34.68
C GLY A 575 2.13 -21.72 -34.41
N VAL A 576 2.73 -21.02 -33.46
CA VAL A 576 2.42 -19.61 -33.13
C VAL A 576 3.71 -18.83 -32.90
N ARG A 577 3.83 -17.63 -33.48
CA ARG A 577 4.98 -16.74 -33.30
C ARG A 577 5.25 -16.46 -31.83
N TYR A 578 6.48 -16.64 -31.37
CA TYR A 578 6.86 -16.26 -30.02
C TYR A 578 7.56 -14.90 -29.97
N ALA A 579 7.25 -14.11 -28.96
CA ALA A 579 7.79 -12.77 -28.80
C ALA A 579 9.14 -12.78 -28.09
N GLN A 580 10.11 -12.01 -28.70
CA GLN A 580 11.42 -11.77 -28.12
C GLN A 580 11.61 -10.31 -27.76
N TYR A 581 11.77 -10.00 -26.48
CA TYR A 581 12.01 -8.63 -26.01
C TYR A 581 12.68 -8.59 -24.64
N LEU A 582 13.29 -7.44 -24.35
CA LEU A 582 13.68 -7.02 -23.01
C LEU A 582 12.85 -5.81 -22.62
N ARG A 583 12.24 -5.81 -21.44
CA ARG A 583 11.41 -4.71 -20.94
C ARG A 583 11.81 -4.35 -19.52
N GLY A 584 12.00 -3.06 -19.28
CA GLY A 584 12.23 -2.52 -17.95
C GLY A 584 11.33 -1.30 -17.68
N ASP A 585 10.86 -1.16 -16.45
CA ASP A 585 10.16 0.04 -16.03
C ASP A 585 10.43 0.36 -14.55
N VAL A 586 10.41 1.66 -14.24
CA VAL A 586 10.55 2.19 -12.89
C VAL A 586 9.43 3.17 -12.65
N ASP A 587 8.63 2.93 -11.59
CA ASP A 587 7.58 3.81 -11.09
C ASP A 587 8.02 4.33 -9.72
N PHE A 588 8.42 5.60 -9.67
CA PHE A 588 8.81 6.31 -8.46
C PHE A 588 7.69 7.23 -8.03
N ARG A 589 7.33 7.20 -6.74
CA ARG A 589 6.30 8.07 -6.17
C ARG A 589 6.76 8.64 -4.86
N GLN A 590 6.59 9.95 -4.71
CA GLN A 590 6.90 10.66 -3.49
C GLN A 590 5.66 11.37 -2.95
N TYR A 591 5.36 11.14 -1.69
CA TYR A 591 4.24 11.75 -0.98
C TYR A 591 4.77 12.67 0.11
N MET A 592 4.54 13.97 -0.04
CA MET A 592 5.00 15.00 0.88
C MET A 592 3.81 15.65 1.56
N LYS A 593 3.76 15.55 2.89
CA LYS A 593 2.73 16.19 3.70
C LYS A 593 3.09 17.66 3.92
N LEU A 594 2.33 18.57 3.35
CA LEU A 594 2.51 20.02 3.48
C LEU A 594 1.67 20.62 4.61
N GLY A 595 0.63 19.92 5.04
CA GLY A 595 -0.28 20.36 6.09
C GLY A 595 -1.03 19.18 6.70
N GLU A 596 -2.01 19.45 7.56
CA GLU A 596 -2.75 18.39 8.27
C GLU A 596 -3.38 17.37 7.32
N ASN A 597 -4.04 17.86 6.26
CA ASN A 597 -4.67 17.06 5.22
C ASN A 597 -4.27 17.53 3.80
N THR A 598 -3.13 18.22 3.69
CA THR A 598 -2.61 18.73 2.43
C THR A 598 -1.38 17.93 2.04
N TRP A 599 -1.40 17.39 0.83
CA TRP A 599 -0.35 16.55 0.29
C TRP A 599 0.12 17.07 -1.07
N PHE A 600 1.42 17.06 -1.26
CA PHE A 600 2.01 17.19 -2.59
C PHE A 600 2.54 15.82 -2.99
N VAL A 601 2.09 15.34 -4.15
CA VAL A 601 2.42 14.01 -4.65
C VAL A 601 3.07 14.15 -6.01
N CYS A 602 4.25 13.56 -6.16
CA CYS A 602 4.94 13.42 -7.43
C CYS A 602 4.99 11.95 -7.83
N ARG A 603 4.89 11.67 -9.12
CA ARG A 603 5.13 10.36 -9.73
C ARG A 603 5.99 10.54 -10.96
N GLU A 604 6.98 9.69 -11.12
CA GLU A 604 7.84 9.60 -12.28
C GLU A 604 7.81 8.14 -12.77
N LEU A 605 7.44 7.95 -14.01
CA LEU A 605 7.39 6.65 -14.68
C LEU A 605 8.29 6.67 -15.91
N VAL A 606 9.24 5.76 -15.92
CA VAL A 606 10.15 5.52 -17.04
C VAL A 606 10.03 4.08 -17.47
N GLY A 607 9.79 3.84 -18.73
CA GLY A 607 9.69 2.52 -19.32
C GLY A 607 10.49 2.41 -20.61
N LEU A 608 11.12 1.24 -20.82
CA LEU A 608 11.86 0.90 -22.02
C LEU A 608 11.58 -0.55 -22.39
N GLY A 609 11.12 -0.79 -23.61
CA GLY A 609 10.98 -2.06 -24.27
C GLY A 609 11.90 -2.12 -25.47
N ILE A 610 12.65 -3.21 -25.59
CA ILE A 610 13.56 -3.46 -26.71
C ILE A 610 13.16 -4.79 -27.35
N PRO A 611 12.39 -4.77 -28.46
CA PRO A 611 12.15 -5.96 -29.22
C PRO A 611 13.42 -6.38 -29.96
N TYR A 612 13.65 -7.66 -30.12
CA TYR A 612 14.80 -8.22 -30.82
C TYR A 612 14.51 -9.61 -31.42
N GLY A 613 15.38 -10.08 -32.30
CA GLY A 613 15.34 -11.44 -32.84
C GLY A 613 14.02 -11.73 -33.57
N ASN A 614 13.16 -12.55 -32.95
CA ASN A 614 11.86 -13.00 -33.50
C ASN A 614 10.75 -11.94 -33.44
N SER A 615 11.03 -10.75 -32.91
CA SER A 615 10.05 -9.65 -32.79
C SER A 615 10.63 -8.36 -33.32
N TYR A 616 9.91 -7.68 -34.18
CA TYR A 616 10.21 -6.32 -34.63
C TYR A 616 9.62 -5.28 -33.68
N ASP A 617 8.41 -5.53 -33.19
CA ASP A 617 7.67 -4.69 -32.27
C ASP A 617 7.42 -5.42 -30.95
N MET A 618 7.14 -4.66 -29.89
CA MET A 618 6.67 -5.22 -28.62
C MET A 618 5.26 -5.78 -28.77
N PRO A 619 4.92 -6.94 -28.14
CA PRO A 619 3.56 -7.41 -28.08
C PRO A 619 2.61 -6.35 -27.47
N PHE A 620 1.42 -6.24 -27.99
CA PHE A 620 0.42 -5.25 -27.55
C PHE A 620 0.23 -5.20 -26.03
N GLU A 621 0.11 -6.34 -25.37
CA GLU A 621 -0.08 -6.45 -23.93
C GLU A 621 1.16 -6.04 -23.11
N ARG A 622 2.30 -5.85 -23.77
CA ARG A 622 3.59 -5.48 -23.16
C ARG A 622 4.08 -4.10 -23.57
N SER A 623 3.49 -3.52 -24.59
CA SER A 623 3.78 -2.15 -25.01
C SER A 623 3.38 -1.15 -23.92
N PHE A 624 3.99 0.01 -23.96
CA PHE A 624 3.60 1.15 -23.14
C PHE A 624 2.52 1.96 -23.84
N TYR A 625 1.78 2.72 -23.06
CA TYR A 625 0.74 3.64 -23.57
C TYR A 625 0.67 4.89 -22.71
N SER A 626 0.16 5.97 -23.27
CA SER A 626 -0.05 7.22 -22.56
C SER A 626 -1.48 7.76 -22.79
N GLY A 627 -1.91 8.63 -21.88
CA GLY A 627 -3.29 9.10 -21.81
C GLY A 627 -4.13 8.35 -20.76
N GLY A 628 -5.25 8.95 -20.41
CA GLY A 628 -6.21 8.41 -19.45
C GLY A 628 -6.01 8.93 -18.03
N SER A 629 -6.97 8.62 -17.19
CA SER A 629 -7.14 9.19 -15.85
C SER A 629 -6.07 8.82 -14.81
N MET A 630 -5.19 7.87 -15.12
CA MET A 630 -4.14 7.39 -14.22
C MET A 630 -2.75 7.90 -14.60
N GLY A 631 -2.65 8.71 -15.67
CA GLY A 631 -1.40 9.24 -16.20
C GLY A 631 -1.60 10.63 -16.78
N MET A 632 -1.53 10.77 -18.11
CA MET A 632 -1.74 12.01 -18.87
C MET A 632 -3.24 12.31 -18.99
N ARG A 633 -3.79 13.05 -18.03
CA ARG A 633 -5.25 13.24 -17.86
C ARG A 633 -5.89 14.13 -18.92
N GLY A 634 -5.10 14.91 -19.64
CA GLY A 634 -5.57 15.75 -20.77
C GLY A 634 -5.89 14.98 -22.05
N TRP A 635 -5.60 13.69 -22.11
CA TRP A 635 -5.88 12.82 -23.26
C TRP A 635 -6.69 11.60 -22.84
N ARG A 636 -7.50 11.09 -23.79
CA ARG A 636 -8.18 9.81 -23.61
C ARG A 636 -7.16 8.67 -23.46
N TYR A 637 -7.60 7.58 -22.88
CA TYR A 637 -6.81 6.38 -22.70
C TYR A 637 -6.25 5.86 -24.03
N ARG A 638 -4.91 5.67 -24.10
CA ARG A 638 -4.19 5.23 -25.30
C ARG A 638 -4.36 6.12 -26.53
N LYS A 639 -4.47 7.43 -26.34
CA LYS A 639 -4.62 8.38 -27.45
C LYS A 639 -3.49 9.41 -27.54
N LEU A 640 -2.47 9.31 -26.72
CA LEU A 640 -1.29 10.18 -26.76
C LEU A 640 -0.09 9.46 -27.34
N GLY A 641 0.66 10.09 -28.24
CA GLY A 641 1.87 9.57 -28.88
C GLY A 641 1.56 8.68 -30.11
N PRO A 642 2.54 7.92 -30.61
CA PRO A 642 3.95 7.98 -30.27
C PRO A 642 4.63 9.26 -30.79
N GLY A 643 5.55 9.80 -30.00
CA GLY A 643 6.34 10.99 -30.35
C GLY A 643 5.49 12.16 -30.78
N SER A 644 5.84 12.78 -31.94
CA SER A 644 5.11 13.86 -32.54
C SER A 644 4.14 13.42 -33.67
N TYR A 645 3.88 12.12 -33.79
CA TYR A 645 2.97 11.58 -34.79
C TYR A 645 1.57 12.18 -34.64
N TYR A 646 1.06 12.72 -35.74
CA TYR A 646 -0.28 13.29 -35.85
C TYR A 646 -0.83 13.00 -37.25
N THR A 647 -2.12 12.72 -37.37
CA THR A 647 -2.84 12.62 -38.65
C THR A 647 -4.25 13.18 -38.48
N GLU A 648 -4.70 13.94 -39.47
CA GLU A 648 -6.07 14.51 -39.50
C GLU A 648 -7.15 13.45 -39.72
N ASN A 649 -6.78 12.37 -40.40
CA ASN A 649 -7.66 11.23 -40.70
C ASN A 649 -7.52 10.09 -39.66
N ASP A 650 -7.04 10.41 -38.48
CA ASP A 650 -6.90 9.41 -37.43
C ASP A 650 -8.29 8.84 -37.13
N ASN A 651 -8.51 7.61 -37.55
CA ASN A 651 -9.64 6.84 -37.02
C ASN A 651 -9.52 6.90 -35.50
N GLU A 652 -10.40 7.66 -34.84
CA GLU A 652 -10.37 7.91 -33.37
C GLU A 652 -10.26 6.65 -32.56
N ASN A 653 -10.31 5.49 -33.17
CA ASN A 653 -10.45 4.17 -32.58
C ASN A 653 -9.17 3.34 -32.54
N ILE A 654 -8.06 3.76 -33.16
CA ILE A 654 -6.79 3.04 -33.09
C ILE A 654 -6.10 3.35 -31.76
N GLU A 655 -5.83 2.31 -30.99
CA GLU A 655 -5.08 2.42 -29.74
C GLU A 655 -3.59 2.70 -30.02
N ARG A 656 -3.07 3.77 -29.45
CA ARG A 656 -1.68 4.18 -29.61
C ARG A 656 -0.81 3.55 -28.52
N ILE A 657 0.23 2.85 -28.96
CA ILE A 657 1.19 2.16 -28.11
C ILE A 657 2.61 2.53 -28.49
N GLY A 658 3.56 2.35 -27.59
CA GLY A 658 4.98 2.61 -27.80
C GLY A 658 5.86 1.62 -27.03
N ASP A 659 7.14 1.70 -27.32
CA ASP A 659 8.17 0.85 -26.67
C ASP A 659 8.91 1.60 -25.58
N ILE A 660 8.85 2.93 -25.56
CA ILE A 660 9.44 3.82 -24.58
C ILE A 660 8.35 4.68 -23.96
N GLN A 661 8.37 4.90 -22.66
CA GLN A 661 7.46 5.79 -21.96
C GLN A 661 8.23 6.67 -20.98
N LEU A 662 7.94 7.96 -21.01
CA LEU A 662 8.33 8.91 -19.97
C LEU A 662 7.07 9.62 -19.50
N GLU A 663 6.84 9.65 -18.20
CA GLU A 663 5.68 10.32 -17.60
C GLU A 663 6.06 10.90 -16.24
N CYS A 664 5.68 12.16 -16.01
CA CYS A 664 5.84 12.87 -14.76
C CYS A 664 4.52 13.49 -14.36
N ASN A 665 4.05 13.22 -13.15
CA ASN A 665 2.80 13.74 -12.62
C ASN A 665 3.07 14.48 -11.33
N ALA A 666 2.51 15.66 -11.16
CA ALA A 666 2.56 16.43 -9.92
C ALA A 666 1.14 16.82 -9.51
N GLU A 667 0.75 16.50 -8.29
CA GLU A 667 -0.59 16.75 -7.77
C GLU A 667 -0.56 17.33 -6.35
N LEU A 668 -1.15 18.52 -6.20
CA LEU A 668 -1.41 19.14 -4.89
C LEU A 668 -2.83 18.77 -4.45
N ARG A 669 -2.96 17.99 -3.39
CA ARG A 669 -4.22 17.57 -2.77
C ARG A 669 -4.47 18.40 -1.52
N PHE A 670 -5.65 19.00 -1.40
CA PHE A 670 -5.98 19.87 -0.28
C PHE A 670 -7.45 19.70 0.13
N PRO A 671 -7.79 19.88 1.41
CA PRO A 671 -9.15 19.80 1.87
C PRO A 671 -9.93 21.07 1.44
N ILE A 672 -11.12 20.89 0.87
CA ILE A 672 -12.06 21.99 0.58
C ILE A 672 -13.05 22.08 1.74
N HIS A 673 -13.80 20.99 1.95
CA HIS A 673 -14.80 20.95 3.02
C HIS A 673 -15.24 19.51 3.33
N GLY A 674 -15.07 19.08 4.58
CA GLY A 674 -15.52 17.77 5.05
C GLY A 674 -14.86 16.60 4.29
N SER A 675 -15.67 15.83 3.54
CA SER A 675 -15.18 14.75 2.66
C SER A 675 -14.82 15.22 1.25
N VAL A 676 -14.96 16.52 0.97
CA VAL A 676 -14.63 17.09 -0.33
C VAL A 676 -13.21 17.61 -0.28
N ASN A 677 -12.33 17.03 -1.08
CA ASN A 677 -10.96 17.49 -1.27
C ASN A 677 -10.79 18.02 -2.69
N GLY A 678 -9.95 19.02 -2.85
CA GLY A 678 -9.54 19.55 -4.13
C GLY A 678 -8.21 18.96 -4.56
N ALA A 679 -7.97 18.97 -5.87
CA ALA A 679 -6.67 18.70 -6.43
C ALA A 679 -6.34 19.70 -7.53
N LEU A 680 -5.09 20.13 -7.59
CA LEU A 680 -4.49 20.83 -8.73
C LEU A 680 -3.38 19.93 -9.25
N PHE A 681 -3.31 19.76 -10.55
CA PHE A 681 -2.33 18.84 -11.11
C PHE A 681 -1.75 19.34 -12.44
N VAL A 682 -0.55 18.83 -12.70
CA VAL A 682 0.15 18.97 -13.98
C VAL A 682 0.72 17.62 -14.32
N ASP A 683 0.46 17.15 -15.54
CA ASP A 683 1.00 15.91 -16.06
C ASP A 683 1.85 16.23 -17.29
N ALA A 684 3.00 15.57 -17.45
CA ALA A 684 3.92 15.73 -18.55
C ALA A 684 4.45 14.38 -19.00
N GLY A 685 4.43 14.07 -20.29
CA GLY A 685 4.92 12.80 -20.77
C GLY A 685 4.61 12.50 -22.21
N ASN A 686 5.07 11.35 -22.66
CA ASN A 686 4.75 10.78 -23.98
C ASN A 686 5.23 9.33 -24.05
N ILE A 687 4.91 8.65 -25.16
CA ILE A 687 5.48 7.37 -25.57
C ILE A 687 6.19 7.52 -26.91
N TRP A 688 7.10 6.58 -27.20
CA TRP A 688 7.84 6.52 -28.47
C TRP A 688 8.06 5.07 -28.88
N ASN A 689 8.28 4.88 -30.19
CA ASN A 689 8.73 3.61 -30.72
C ASN A 689 10.25 3.49 -30.57
N TYR A 690 10.75 2.27 -30.41
CA TYR A 690 12.18 1.98 -30.39
C TYR A 690 12.76 1.99 -31.81
N HIS A 691 12.04 1.39 -32.78
CA HIS A 691 12.39 1.40 -34.18
C HIS A 691 11.60 2.49 -34.93
N ALA A 692 12.23 3.11 -35.93
CA ALA A 692 11.57 4.02 -36.84
C ALA A 692 10.49 3.29 -37.66
N ASN A 693 9.32 3.94 -37.84
CA ASN A 693 8.23 3.40 -38.61
C ASN A 693 7.80 4.47 -39.60
N GLU A 694 7.91 4.19 -40.90
CA GLU A 694 7.59 5.13 -42.00
C GLU A 694 6.10 5.58 -41.99
N LEU A 695 5.22 4.72 -41.43
CA LEU A 695 3.79 5.00 -41.27
C LEU A 695 3.45 5.85 -40.06
N LEU A 696 4.44 6.02 -39.15
CA LEU A 696 4.31 6.83 -37.95
C LEU A 696 5.44 7.87 -37.85
N PRO A 697 5.54 8.81 -38.81
CA PRO A 697 6.65 9.76 -38.88
C PRO A 697 6.75 10.60 -37.62
N GLY A 698 7.97 10.68 -37.05
CA GLY A 698 8.24 11.35 -35.78
C GLY A 698 7.79 10.59 -34.53
N GLY A 699 7.41 9.32 -34.67
CA GLY A 699 7.02 8.44 -33.56
C GLY A 699 8.17 7.76 -32.84
N ASP A 700 9.39 7.80 -33.39
CA ASP A 700 10.58 7.16 -32.85
C ASP A 700 11.33 8.06 -31.86
N PHE A 701 12.07 7.44 -30.95
CA PHE A 701 12.77 8.12 -29.86
C PHE A 701 14.16 8.59 -30.28
N HIS A 702 14.42 9.91 -30.11
CA HIS A 702 15.75 10.50 -30.29
C HIS A 702 16.16 11.33 -29.07
N PHE A 703 17.34 11.06 -28.50
CA PHE A 703 17.84 11.76 -27.31
C PHE A 703 18.00 13.28 -27.50
N ASN A 704 18.22 13.74 -28.70
CA ASN A 704 18.40 15.16 -29.05
C ASN A 704 17.09 15.91 -29.30
N THR A 705 15.95 15.23 -29.41
CA THR A 705 14.66 15.85 -29.79
C THR A 705 13.47 15.44 -28.92
N PHE A 706 13.56 14.36 -28.13
CA PHE A 706 12.42 13.82 -27.35
C PHE A 706 11.75 14.88 -26.44
N TYR A 707 12.52 15.81 -25.87
CA TYR A 707 12.00 16.87 -25.01
C TYR A 707 11.07 17.85 -25.75
N ASN A 708 11.22 17.97 -27.09
CA ASN A 708 10.31 18.73 -27.93
C ASN A 708 8.97 18.02 -28.17
N GLN A 709 8.92 16.74 -27.90
CA GLN A 709 7.75 15.87 -28.10
C GLN A 709 7.02 15.55 -26.78
N ILE A 710 7.42 16.18 -25.66
CA ILE A 710 6.72 16.02 -24.37
C ILE A 710 5.37 16.75 -24.45
N ALA A 711 4.29 16.02 -24.23
CA ALA A 711 2.97 16.58 -24.01
C ALA A 711 2.84 17.07 -22.57
N VAL A 712 2.05 18.12 -22.35
CA VAL A 712 1.78 18.64 -20.99
C VAL A 712 0.29 18.95 -20.88
N ASP A 713 -0.32 18.50 -19.80
CA ASP A 713 -1.64 18.94 -19.38
C ASP A 713 -1.61 19.54 -17.97
N ALA A 714 -2.64 20.32 -17.68
CA ALA A 714 -2.88 20.86 -16.36
C ALA A 714 -4.38 20.81 -16.06
N GLY A 715 -4.72 20.63 -14.81
CA GLY A 715 -6.13 20.50 -14.48
C GLY A 715 -6.46 20.68 -13.02
N VAL A 716 -7.75 20.59 -12.78
CA VAL A 716 -8.33 20.66 -11.46
C VAL A 716 -9.17 19.41 -11.21
N GLY A 717 -9.27 19.00 -9.96
CA GLY A 717 -10.05 17.84 -9.62
C GLY A 717 -10.77 17.96 -8.29
N VAL A 718 -11.88 17.25 -8.18
CA VAL A 718 -12.64 17.08 -6.94
C VAL A 718 -12.55 15.62 -6.49
N ARG A 719 -12.33 15.43 -5.21
CA ARG A 719 -12.23 14.13 -4.55
C ARG A 719 -13.30 14.03 -3.48
N LEU A 720 -14.21 13.10 -3.62
CA LEU A 720 -15.24 12.80 -2.62
C LEU A 720 -14.80 11.58 -1.83
N ASP A 721 -14.28 11.80 -0.64
CA ASP A 721 -13.75 10.74 0.24
C ASP A 721 -14.84 10.25 1.21
N PHE A 722 -15.30 9.03 1.02
CA PHE A 722 -16.31 8.37 1.84
C PHE A 722 -15.71 7.41 2.88
N ASN A 723 -14.41 7.43 3.13
CA ASN A 723 -13.62 6.48 3.93
C ASN A 723 -13.57 5.05 3.37
N VAL A 724 -14.59 4.60 2.63
CA VAL A 724 -14.67 3.29 1.98
C VAL A 724 -14.18 3.37 0.54
N ALA A 725 -14.47 4.48 -0.12
CA ALA A 725 -14.09 4.74 -1.51
C ALA A 725 -13.90 6.24 -1.73
N VAL A 726 -12.99 6.59 -2.62
CA VAL A 726 -12.79 7.97 -3.09
C VAL A 726 -13.35 8.06 -4.50
N ILE A 727 -14.36 8.90 -4.71
CA ILE A 727 -14.84 9.25 -6.04
C ILE A 727 -14.05 10.45 -6.52
N ARG A 728 -13.56 10.39 -7.75
CA ARG A 728 -12.71 11.39 -8.36
C ARG A 728 -13.33 11.93 -9.65
N LEU A 729 -13.38 13.24 -9.74
CA LEU A 729 -13.77 13.99 -10.93
C LEU A 729 -12.60 14.89 -11.31
N ASP A 730 -12.01 14.68 -12.46
CA ASP A 730 -10.90 15.48 -12.98
C ASP A 730 -11.32 16.19 -14.27
N TRP A 731 -10.92 17.44 -14.39
CA TRP A 731 -11.03 18.26 -15.59
C TRP A 731 -9.64 18.73 -15.97
N ALA A 732 -9.15 18.23 -17.09
CA ALA A 732 -7.80 18.46 -17.59
C ALA A 732 -7.81 19.18 -18.95
N LEU A 733 -6.84 20.05 -19.14
CA LEU A 733 -6.63 20.84 -20.35
C LEU A 733 -5.28 20.43 -20.97
N PRO A 734 -5.22 20.01 -22.23
CA PRO A 734 -3.97 19.79 -22.94
C PRO A 734 -3.30 21.15 -23.24
N VAL A 735 -2.35 21.53 -22.38
CA VAL A 735 -1.66 22.83 -22.45
C VAL A 735 -0.55 22.83 -23.51
N ARG A 736 0.08 21.68 -23.74
CA ARG A 736 1.11 21.49 -24.76
C ARG A 736 0.90 20.18 -25.49
N THR A 737 0.74 20.25 -26.83
CA THR A 737 0.69 19.07 -27.69
C THR A 737 2.10 18.67 -28.14
N PRO A 738 2.38 17.36 -28.38
CA PRO A 738 3.68 16.92 -28.89
C PRO A 738 3.92 17.20 -30.37
N TYR A 739 2.91 17.71 -31.06
CA TYR A 739 2.88 18.06 -32.48
C TYR A 739 2.36 19.49 -32.67
N PRO A 740 2.64 20.15 -33.82
CA PRO A 740 2.03 21.44 -34.14
C PRO A 740 0.51 21.30 -34.18
N ASN A 741 -0.20 22.02 -33.32
CA ASN A 741 -1.65 21.89 -33.21
C ASN A 741 -2.33 22.59 -34.40
N PRO A 742 -3.02 21.86 -35.29
CA PRO A 742 -3.65 22.43 -36.50
C PRO A 742 -4.78 23.40 -36.16
N TYR A 743 -5.43 23.23 -35.02
CA TYR A 743 -6.50 24.12 -34.55
C TYR A 743 -5.97 25.41 -33.92
N GLN A 744 -4.64 25.62 -33.90
CA GLN A 744 -3.98 26.72 -33.17
C GLN A 744 -2.79 27.31 -33.92
N ASP A 745 -2.92 27.48 -35.21
CA ASP A 745 -1.87 28.06 -36.10
C ASP A 745 -0.52 27.32 -35.99
N GLY A 746 -0.53 26.02 -35.76
CA GLY A 746 0.69 25.21 -35.61
C GLY A 746 1.51 25.43 -34.36
N LYS A 747 0.95 26.06 -33.33
CA LYS A 747 1.64 26.26 -32.05
C LYS A 747 1.59 25.01 -31.18
N TYR A 748 2.66 24.72 -30.45
CA TYR A 748 2.74 23.61 -29.49
C TYR A 748 2.06 23.96 -28.16
N TRP A 749 2.18 25.20 -27.69
CA TRP A 749 1.62 25.69 -26.45
C TRP A 749 0.34 26.48 -26.70
N SER A 750 -0.66 26.18 -25.88
CA SER A 750 -1.96 26.83 -26.03
C SER A 750 -2.74 26.90 -24.72
N LEU A 751 -3.25 28.09 -24.45
CA LEU A 751 -4.19 28.39 -23.36
C LEU A 751 -5.23 29.39 -23.92
N ASN A 752 -6.14 28.90 -24.76
CA ASN A 752 -7.21 29.73 -25.35
C ASN A 752 -8.56 29.00 -25.26
N LEU A 753 -9.62 29.63 -25.81
CA LEU A 753 -10.97 29.06 -25.81
C LEU A 753 -11.06 27.68 -26.52
N ILE A 754 -10.22 27.46 -27.53
CA ILE A 754 -10.15 26.18 -28.25
C ILE A 754 -9.60 25.09 -27.38
N THR A 755 -8.59 25.38 -26.54
CA THR A 755 -8.06 24.45 -25.53
C THR A 755 -9.15 24.02 -24.54
N LEU A 756 -10.07 24.94 -24.18
CA LEU A 756 -11.22 24.61 -23.33
C LEU A 756 -12.18 23.62 -24.00
N LEU A 757 -12.37 23.72 -25.32
CA LEU A 757 -13.19 22.79 -26.11
C LEU A 757 -12.53 21.40 -26.24
N GLN A 758 -11.19 21.34 -26.19
CA GLN A 758 -10.40 20.12 -26.22
C GLN A 758 -10.19 19.53 -24.80
N SER A 759 -10.80 20.12 -23.77
CA SER A 759 -10.66 19.66 -22.40
C SER A 759 -11.23 18.24 -22.20
N HIS A 760 -10.57 17.49 -21.35
CA HIS A 760 -10.99 16.16 -21.00
C HIS A 760 -11.56 16.10 -19.59
N PHE A 761 -12.76 15.54 -19.47
CA PHE A 761 -13.40 15.30 -18.19
C PHE A 761 -13.41 13.80 -17.90
N SER A 762 -12.90 13.41 -16.73
CA SER A 762 -12.85 12.01 -16.33
C SER A 762 -13.50 11.76 -14.97
N PHE A 763 -14.23 10.65 -14.88
CA PHE A 763 -14.81 10.11 -13.64
C PHE A 763 -14.08 8.83 -13.27
N ASN A 764 -13.63 8.72 -12.00
CA ASN A 764 -12.87 7.57 -11.54
C ASN A 764 -13.11 7.25 -10.07
N ILE A 765 -12.71 6.06 -9.65
CA ILE A 765 -12.74 5.60 -8.27
C ILE A 765 -11.31 5.35 -7.79
N GLY A 766 -10.92 5.98 -6.69
CA GLY A 766 -9.56 5.93 -6.14
C GLY A 766 -8.69 7.13 -6.55
N TYR A 767 -7.47 7.18 -6.00
CA TYR A 767 -6.46 8.16 -6.39
C TYR A 767 -5.73 7.72 -7.66
N PRO A 768 -5.17 8.63 -8.48
CA PRO A 768 -4.52 8.27 -9.74
C PRO A 768 -3.22 7.48 -9.52
N PHE A 769 -2.54 7.71 -8.42
CA PHE A 769 -1.31 7.05 -8.02
C PHE A 769 -1.11 7.13 -6.51
#